data_be591f18484b8eed6d32a75d2f8fb65f
#
_entry.id   be591f18484b8eed6d32a75d2f8fb65f
#
_cell.length_a   1.000
_cell.length_b   1.000
_cell.length_c   1.000
_cell.angle_alpha   90.00
_cell.angle_beta   90.00
_cell.angle_gamma   90.00
#
_symmetry.space_group_name_H-M   'P 1'
#
loop_
_entity.id
_entity.type
_entity.pdbx_description
1 polymer ?
#
loop_
_entity_poly.entity_id
_entity_poly.type
_entity_poly.pdbx_seq_one_letter_code
_entity_poly.pdbx_strand_id
1 'polypeptide(L)'
;MNLEKLFLERTPLFVFSSTRRLKHFYLEQGEGFLPNAMSMGSFFEQAFYIPNKKKIPNNARQILMIDTIKAIAKEKKSILEGLLLFENSFLGYLESTSFLFDLFDELSSACIKLNELSSKDIYLDYEKHLEVLEMIYKRYIKKLEELGFYDKIMQEKPTILKEFFEHFSSIEWHLDGFMSVFERQCLLEVAELAPITLHLSCDKYNQKFLEFLNLKLETDCDYSIDFKTQKILSQTPKRQKIEPKLYANSSYLKQSALVLQTIEEYLQKDNDPNKMAIITPNADFLPFLKLLDKNNNLNFAMGLGAKNSPYYIELVKISEDLETSGFDLSASPLLDLENLTLALLEQQSSKEKAPLKEAHSQIMHQYHLLKDTLKNYSLKDLLHLYLQEFEANFRLDDSSGGKIRVMDTLETRGMQFDKIVIVDFNETCVPSLKDCDLFLNSALRKSLNLPTLLDKKNLQKHYYYQLFKNSKEMVLSYIESETSKVSNMLLELDLHIEPTKDAYTLFAPTSLKDYQEEEIKATIPKDFSFSASSLNAFLTCKRRFYYHYIKRFKESPKDESNSTVGSLLHELLKEAYEKDKNPYALEERLIQLLETKRNITPKERLDTLIALKKIQAFYVKEKERFNAKIKILDLEKSFETTIQGVAFKGRIDRIDKTADNEIVLLDYKFKSELKLDNMSEKQRGSLSPIEIAQISADYQMVIYAFALKNLGYKGPIKAFFYDLRKGKLLEEEEPILQAKMDYLKSSLIPKLKQEIDFEKTLEVKDCEYCSFKDMCNR
;
A
#
# COMPACT_ATOMS: atom_id res chain seq x y z
N MET A 1 -8.74 -18.19 29.38
CA MET A 1 -9.67 -17.84 28.30
C MET A 1 -9.43 -18.84 27.17
N ASN A 2 -10.44 -19.61 26.78
CA ASN A 2 -10.24 -20.69 25.79
C ASN A 2 -10.20 -20.06 24.38
N LEU A 3 -9.02 -20.02 23.78
CA LEU A 3 -8.80 -19.42 22.45
C LEU A 3 -9.71 -20.04 21.36
N GLU A 4 -10.04 -21.33 21.47
CA GLU A 4 -10.93 -21.99 20.51
C GLU A 4 -12.37 -21.41 20.54
N LYS A 5 -12.88 -20.95 21.70
CA LYS A 5 -14.18 -20.29 21.79
C LYS A 5 -14.19 -18.92 21.11
N LEU A 6 -13.09 -18.17 21.15
CA LEU A 6 -12.95 -16.86 20.51
C LEU A 6 -13.00 -16.94 18.97
N PHE A 7 -12.52 -18.04 18.38
CA PHE A 7 -12.56 -18.26 16.94
C PHE A 7 -13.87 -18.82 16.42
N LEU A 8 -14.75 -19.27 17.31
CA LEU A 8 -16.07 -19.81 16.97
C LEU A 8 -17.23 -18.79 17.14
N GLU A 9 -16.99 -17.69 17.82
CA GLU A 9 -18.00 -16.64 17.97
C GLU A 9 -17.99 -15.72 16.74
N ARG A 10 -19.14 -15.61 16.09
CA ARG A 10 -19.36 -14.63 15.02
C ARG A 10 -19.24 -13.22 15.59
N THR A 11 -18.41 -12.40 14.98
CA THR A 11 -18.18 -11.01 15.39
C THR A 11 -18.74 -10.04 14.35
N PRO A 12 -19.04 -8.78 14.71
CA PRO A 12 -19.42 -7.78 13.74
C PRO A 12 -18.30 -7.50 12.72
N LEU A 13 -18.69 -7.25 11.48
CA LEU A 13 -17.81 -6.72 10.43
C LEU A 13 -18.05 -5.23 10.27
N PHE A 14 -17.03 -4.41 10.50
CA PHE A 14 -17.08 -2.97 10.27
C PHE A 14 -16.62 -2.62 8.85
N VAL A 15 -17.44 -1.87 8.11
CA VAL A 15 -17.16 -1.48 6.73
C VAL A 15 -17.07 0.04 6.64
N PHE A 16 -15.92 0.54 6.17
CA PHE A 16 -15.60 1.96 6.09
C PHE A 16 -15.43 2.44 4.65
N SER A 17 -15.71 3.72 4.41
CA SER A 17 -15.61 4.36 3.10
C SER A 17 -14.19 4.37 2.53
N SER A 18 -13.15 4.34 3.38
CA SER A 18 -11.76 4.38 2.96
C SER A 18 -10.85 3.54 3.86
N THR A 19 -9.72 3.09 3.30
CA THR A 19 -8.66 2.39 4.04
C THR A 19 -8.08 3.25 5.18
N ARG A 20 -8.08 4.58 5.05
CA ARG A 20 -7.59 5.48 6.11
C ARG A 20 -8.54 5.57 7.27
N ARG A 21 -9.85 5.65 7.00
CA ARG A 21 -10.85 5.60 8.07
C ARG A 21 -10.75 4.25 8.81
N LEU A 22 -10.53 3.16 8.08
CA LEU A 22 -10.26 1.85 8.66
C LEU A 22 -9.02 1.86 9.56
N LYS A 23 -7.88 2.38 9.10
CA LYS A 23 -6.67 2.50 9.92
C LYS A 23 -6.90 3.36 11.17
N HIS A 24 -7.62 4.47 11.01
CA HIS A 24 -7.97 5.34 12.15
C HIS A 24 -8.84 4.62 13.17
N PHE A 25 -9.84 3.88 12.72
CA PHE A 25 -10.68 3.04 13.57
C PHE A 25 -9.86 2.05 14.39
N TYR A 26 -8.87 1.39 13.79
CA TYR A 26 -7.98 0.48 14.52
C TYR A 26 -7.14 1.20 15.58
N LEU A 27 -6.68 2.41 15.32
CA LEU A 27 -5.93 3.22 16.29
C LEU A 27 -6.79 3.62 17.50
N GLU A 28 -8.11 3.73 17.33
CA GLU A 28 -9.05 4.07 18.41
C GLU A 28 -9.37 2.88 19.33
N GLN A 29 -9.10 1.62 18.91
CA GLN A 29 -9.49 0.43 19.68
C GLN A 29 -8.63 0.14 20.92
N GLY A 30 -7.47 0.78 21.06
CA GLY A 30 -6.55 0.51 22.16
C GLY A 30 -5.86 -0.87 22.09
N GLU A 31 -5.36 -1.37 23.22
CA GLU A 31 -4.68 -2.67 23.29
C GLU A 31 -5.70 -3.82 23.33
N GLY A 32 -5.58 -4.77 22.40
CA GLY A 32 -6.44 -5.97 22.36
C GLY A 32 -6.51 -6.62 20.98
N PHE A 33 -7.49 -7.53 20.82
CA PHE A 33 -7.82 -8.07 19.50
C PHE A 33 -8.52 -7.01 18.66
N LEU A 34 -8.02 -6.78 17.47
CA LEU A 34 -8.65 -5.84 16.53
C LEU A 34 -9.98 -6.43 16.02
N PRO A 35 -11.03 -5.62 15.93
CA PRO A 35 -12.30 -6.04 15.35
C PRO A 35 -12.14 -6.33 13.86
N ASN A 36 -13.01 -7.19 13.31
CA ASN A 36 -13.06 -7.42 11.88
C ASN A 36 -13.52 -6.16 11.16
N ALA A 37 -12.67 -5.58 10.34
CA ALA A 37 -13.01 -4.38 9.61
C ALA A 37 -12.35 -4.36 8.22
N MET A 38 -12.98 -3.71 7.26
CA MET A 38 -12.45 -3.56 5.90
C MET A 38 -12.99 -2.30 5.20
N SER A 39 -12.39 -1.96 4.06
CA SER A 39 -12.92 -0.89 3.21
C SER A 39 -14.10 -1.38 2.37
N MET A 40 -14.97 -0.45 1.92
CA MET A 40 -16.08 -0.75 0.98
C MET A 40 -15.57 -1.44 -0.28
N GLY A 41 -14.44 -0.99 -0.85
CA GLY A 41 -13.83 -1.62 -2.03
C GLY A 41 -13.48 -3.09 -1.77
N SER A 42 -12.79 -3.37 -0.66
CA SER A 42 -12.43 -4.74 -0.27
C SER A 42 -13.66 -5.59 0.03
N PHE A 43 -14.71 -5.00 0.60
CA PHE A 43 -15.97 -5.70 0.84
C PHE A 43 -16.60 -6.19 -0.46
N PHE A 44 -16.77 -5.30 -1.46
CA PHE A 44 -17.34 -5.69 -2.74
C PHE A 44 -16.47 -6.70 -3.48
N GLU A 45 -15.15 -6.61 -3.39
CA GLU A 45 -14.22 -7.54 -4.04
C GLU A 45 -14.24 -8.95 -3.40
N GLN A 46 -14.49 -9.05 -2.09
CA GLN A 46 -14.51 -10.33 -1.38
C GLN A 46 -15.90 -10.95 -1.30
N ALA A 47 -16.94 -10.14 -1.19
CA ALA A 47 -18.32 -10.60 -1.02
C ALA A 47 -19.00 -10.96 -2.34
N PHE A 48 -18.51 -10.45 -3.50
CA PHE A 48 -19.16 -10.59 -4.78
C PHE A 48 -18.20 -11.02 -5.88
N TYR A 49 -18.70 -11.81 -6.83
CA TYR A 49 -17.94 -12.23 -8.01
C TYR A 49 -18.85 -12.38 -9.23
N ILE A 50 -18.27 -12.33 -10.42
CA ILE A 50 -18.94 -12.68 -11.69
C ILE A 50 -18.45 -14.06 -12.12
N PRO A 51 -19.31 -15.07 -12.25
CA PRO A 51 -18.91 -16.42 -12.62
C PRO A 51 -18.20 -16.45 -13.98
N ASN A 52 -17.10 -17.20 -14.07
CA ASN A 52 -16.33 -17.44 -15.30
C ASN A 52 -15.73 -16.20 -15.98
N LYS A 53 -15.75 -15.04 -15.36
CA LYS A 53 -15.14 -13.82 -15.89
C LYS A 53 -14.17 -13.20 -14.89
N LYS A 54 -13.10 -12.59 -15.39
CA LYS A 54 -12.15 -11.81 -14.59
C LYS A 54 -12.44 -10.32 -14.72
N LYS A 55 -12.30 -9.56 -13.64
CA LYS A 55 -12.40 -8.10 -13.71
C LYS A 55 -11.29 -7.56 -14.60
N ILE A 56 -11.66 -6.71 -15.56
CA ILE A 56 -10.67 -6.06 -16.42
C ILE A 56 -9.82 -5.10 -15.57
N PRO A 57 -8.48 -5.11 -15.69
CA PRO A 57 -7.62 -4.09 -15.09
C PRO A 57 -7.93 -2.69 -15.65
N ASN A 58 -7.81 -1.65 -14.84
CA ASN A 58 -8.19 -0.29 -15.23
C ASN A 58 -7.49 0.19 -16.51
N ASN A 59 -6.23 -0.13 -16.66
CA ASN A 59 -5.42 0.27 -17.82
C ASN A 59 -5.82 -0.50 -19.09
N ALA A 60 -6.07 -1.79 -18.96
CA ALA A 60 -6.58 -2.61 -20.05
C ALA A 60 -7.93 -2.10 -20.58
N ARG A 61 -8.73 -1.55 -19.69
CA ARG A 61 -10.01 -0.91 -19.95
C ARG A 61 -9.90 0.23 -20.98
N GLN A 62 -8.94 1.17 -20.74
CA GLN A 62 -8.68 2.29 -21.66
C GLN A 62 -8.17 1.81 -23.02
N ILE A 63 -7.19 0.91 -23.02
CA ILE A 63 -6.61 0.37 -24.24
C ILE A 63 -7.67 -0.27 -25.13
N LEU A 64 -8.55 -1.12 -24.58
CA LEU A 64 -9.62 -1.78 -25.32
C LEU A 64 -10.67 -0.78 -25.84
N MET A 65 -10.95 0.29 -25.09
CA MET A 65 -11.86 1.34 -25.53
C MET A 65 -11.26 2.14 -26.70
N ILE A 66 -9.99 2.56 -26.60
CA ILE A 66 -9.27 3.24 -27.68
C ILE A 66 -9.28 2.38 -28.95
N ASP A 67 -8.95 1.09 -28.83
CA ASP A 67 -8.94 0.17 -29.97
C ASP A 67 -10.35 -0.04 -30.55
N THR A 68 -11.39 0.00 -29.72
CA THR A 68 -12.78 -0.05 -30.15
C THR A 68 -13.15 1.18 -30.96
N ILE A 69 -12.80 2.37 -30.49
CA ILE A 69 -13.06 3.64 -31.18
C ILE A 69 -12.29 3.70 -32.51
N LYS A 70 -10.99 3.36 -32.50
CA LYS A 70 -10.17 3.29 -33.74
C LYS A 70 -10.76 2.36 -34.80
N ALA A 71 -11.30 1.21 -34.38
CA ALA A 71 -11.94 0.27 -35.29
C ALA A 71 -13.24 0.85 -35.90
N ILE A 72 -14.06 1.53 -35.11
CA ILE A 72 -15.28 2.21 -35.59
C ILE A 72 -14.92 3.37 -36.53
N ALA A 73 -13.89 4.15 -36.19
CA ALA A 73 -13.42 5.27 -37.01
C ALA A 73 -12.98 4.82 -38.42
N LYS A 74 -12.33 3.67 -38.53
CA LYS A 74 -11.93 3.10 -39.81
C LYS A 74 -13.12 2.65 -40.65
N GLU A 75 -14.18 2.12 -40.02
CA GLU A 75 -15.35 1.56 -40.77
C GLU A 75 -16.40 2.64 -41.11
N LYS A 76 -16.57 3.64 -40.25
CA LYS A 76 -17.68 4.62 -40.34
C LYS A 76 -17.21 6.05 -40.01
N LYS A 77 -16.23 6.55 -40.75
CA LYS A 77 -15.62 7.87 -40.53
C LYS A 77 -16.64 9.02 -40.47
N SER A 78 -17.68 9.00 -41.34
CA SER A 78 -18.71 10.05 -41.39
C SER A 78 -19.62 10.13 -40.16
N ILE A 79 -19.72 9.07 -39.37
CA ILE A 79 -20.57 9.03 -38.16
C ILE A 79 -19.81 9.66 -36.95
N LEU A 80 -18.50 9.45 -36.88
CA LEU A 80 -17.66 10.02 -35.81
C LEU A 80 -17.34 11.50 -36.05
N GLU A 81 -17.32 11.98 -37.29
CA GLU A 81 -17.13 13.40 -37.65
C GLU A 81 -18.25 14.31 -37.09
N GLY A 82 -19.41 13.76 -36.76
CA GLY A 82 -20.52 14.46 -36.10
C GLY A 82 -20.36 14.58 -34.56
N LEU A 83 -19.44 13.84 -33.97
CA LEU A 83 -19.08 13.93 -32.56
C LEU A 83 -17.83 14.81 -32.43
N LEU A 84 -18.00 16.04 -32.01
CA LEU A 84 -16.93 17.01 -31.73
C LEU A 84 -15.86 16.53 -30.73
N LEU A 85 -16.00 15.33 -30.20
CA LEU A 85 -15.17 14.78 -29.11
C LEU A 85 -13.96 13.98 -29.57
N PHE A 86 -13.86 13.61 -30.85
CA PHE A 86 -12.77 12.72 -31.29
C PHE A 86 -11.86 13.44 -32.28
N GLU A 87 -10.80 14.01 -31.79
CA GLU A 87 -9.67 14.36 -32.65
C GLU A 87 -9.04 13.08 -33.21
N ASN A 88 -8.62 13.12 -34.49
CA ASN A 88 -7.95 11.99 -35.17
C ASN A 88 -6.50 11.79 -34.67
N SER A 89 -6.26 12.06 -33.41
CA SER A 89 -4.97 11.86 -32.73
C SER A 89 -5.11 10.84 -31.60
N PHE A 90 -4.03 10.17 -31.27
CA PHE A 90 -4.00 9.23 -30.14
C PHE A 90 -4.35 9.93 -28.81
N LEU A 91 -3.84 11.15 -28.61
CA LEU A 91 -4.15 11.95 -27.40
C LEU A 91 -5.64 12.29 -27.33
N GLY A 92 -6.27 12.68 -28.43
CA GLY A 92 -7.71 12.92 -28.48
C GLY A 92 -8.54 11.69 -28.13
N TYR A 93 -8.14 10.50 -28.61
CA TYR A 93 -8.78 9.24 -28.20
C TYR A 93 -8.58 8.95 -26.71
N LEU A 94 -7.41 9.23 -26.16
CA LEU A 94 -7.11 8.99 -24.78
C LEU A 94 -7.97 9.85 -23.84
N GLU A 95 -8.07 11.14 -24.12
CA GLU A 95 -8.92 12.08 -23.38
C GLU A 95 -10.40 11.72 -23.50
N SER A 96 -10.85 11.39 -24.72
CA SER A 96 -12.24 11.03 -24.98
C SER A 96 -12.67 9.76 -24.28
N THR A 97 -11.79 8.77 -24.08
CA THR A 97 -12.14 7.53 -23.35
C THR A 97 -12.41 7.79 -21.86
N SER A 98 -11.75 8.75 -21.24
CA SER A 98 -12.02 9.14 -19.86
C SER A 98 -13.48 9.61 -19.70
N PHE A 99 -13.96 10.52 -20.56
CA PHE A 99 -15.34 11.00 -20.51
C PHE A 99 -16.37 9.92 -20.78
N LEU A 100 -16.07 8.98 -21.69
CA LEU A 100 -16.96 7.85 -21.96
C LEU A 100 -17.09 6.94 -20.76
N PHE A 101 -15.98 6.65 -20.09
CA PHE A 101 -16.03 5.82 -18.89
C PHE A 101 -16.73 6.55 -17.74
N ASP A 102 -16.55 7.86 -17.57
CA ASP A 102 -17.26 8.63 -16.55
C ASP A 102 -18.79 8.51 -16.78
N LEU A 103 -19.25 8.65 -18.02
CA LEU A 103 -20.65 8.45 -18.37
C LEU A 103 -21.13 7.01 -18.09
N PHE A 104 -20.46 6.00 -18.64
CA PHE A 104 -20.89 4.61 -18.52
C PHE A 104 -20.81 4.11 -17.06
N ASP A 105 -19.81 4.53 -16.31
CA ASP A 105 -19.66 4.21 -14.89
C ASP A 105 -20.78 4.86 -14.04
N GLU A 106 -21.17 6.10 -14.35
CA GLU A 106 -22.26 6.80 -13.67
C GLU A 106 -23.60 6.10 -13.96
N LEU A 107 -23.90 5.81 -15.23
CA LEU A 107 -25.10 5.07 -15.63
C LEU A 107 -25.17 3.68 -15.00
N SER A 108 -24.05 2.96 -14.99
CA SER A 108 -23.97 1.64 -14.35
C SER A 108 -24.20 1.72 -12.84
N SER A 109 -23.59 2.67 -12.18
CA SER A 109 -23.77 2.88 -10.73
C SER A 109 -25.22 3.25 -10.37
N ALA A 110 -25.92 3.90 -11.30
CA ALA A 110 -27.34 4.24 -11.17
C ALA A 110 -28.27 3.12 -11.69
N CYS A 111 -27.74 2.02 -12.22
CA CYS A 111 -28.49 0.93 -12.88
C CYS A 111 -29.36 1.40 -14.06
N ILE A 112 -28.94 2.43 -14.79
CA ILE A 112 -29.63 3.01 -15.95
C ILE A 112 -29.00 2.47 -17.23
N LYS A 113 -29.84 2.02 -18.16
CA LYS A 113 -29.39 1.56 -19.49
C LYS A 113 -29.35 2.71 -20.50
N LEU A 114 -28.42 2.65 -21.46
CA LEU A 114 -28.28 3.67 -22.49
C LEU A 114 -29.57 3.95 -23.29
N ASN A 115 -30.38 2.92 -23.57
CA ASN A 115 -31.65 3.08 -24.27
C ASN A 115 -32.70 3.87 -23.46
N GLU A 116 -32.57 4.01 -22.14
CA GLU A 116 -33.46 4.82 -21.32
C GLU A 116 -33.20 6.32 -21.51
N LEU A 117 -32.02 6.69 -22.02
CA LEU A 117 -31.67 8.07 -22.37
C LEU A 117 -32.52 8.56 -23.58
N SER A 118 -32.69 7.74 -24.62
CA SER A 118 -33.38 8.10 -25.85
C SER A 118 -34.86 8.44 -25.67
N SER A 119 -35.54 7.81 -24.68
CA SER A 119 -36.95 8.00 -24.43
C SER A 119 -37.31 9.35 -23.78
N LYS A 120 -36.33 10.13 -23.34
CA LYS A 120 -36.51 11.34 -22.52
C LYS A 120 -35.91 12.60 -23.09
N ASP A 121 -35.37 12.55 -24.33
CA ASP A 121 -34.66 13.70 -24.89
C ASP A 121 -35.49 14.58 -25.81
N ILE A 122 -35.18 15.87 -25.77
CA ILE A 122 -35.86 16.95 -26.47
C ILE A 122 -35.05 17.43 -27.69
N TYR A 123 -33.78 16.97 -27.90
CA TYR A 123 -32.88 17.49 -28.92
C TYR A 123 -32.60 16.45 -30.03
N LEU A 124 -33.01 16.74 -31.27
CA LEU A 124 -32.83 15.89 -32.45
C LEU A 124 -31.36 15.54 -32.77
N ASP A 125 -30.42 16.42 -32.43
CA ASP A 125 -28.98 16.16 -32.64
C ASP A 125 -28.40 15.15 -31.61
N TYR A 126 -29.08 14.97 -30.49
CA TYR A 126 -28.65 14.06 -29.43
C TYR A 126 -28.92 12.58 -29.74
N GLU A 127 -29.94 12.27 -30.57
CA GLU A 127 -30.23 10.88 -30.98
C GLU A 127 -29.07 10.28 -31.76
N LYS A 128 -28.40 11.04 -32.62
CA LYS A 128 -27.23 10.56 -33.37
C LYS A 128 -26.04 10.28 -32.44
N HIS A 129 -25.87 11.09 -31.39
CA HIS A 129 -24.82 10.86 -30.38
C HIS A 129 -25.10 9.59 -29.60
N LEU A 130 -26.33 9.32 -29.22
CA LEU A 130 -26.74 8.09 -28.51
C LEU A 130 -26.49 6.84 -29.36
N GLU A 131 -26.82 6.87 -30.66
CA GLU A 131 -26.54 5.76 -31.59
C GLU A 131 -25.05 5.41 -31.62
N VAL A 132 -24.18 6.42 -31.62
CA VAL A 132 -22.73 6.20 -31.60
C VAL A 132 -22.26 5.69 -30.27
N LEU A 133 -22.75 6.24 -29.14
CA LEU A 133 -22.45 5.75 -27.81
C LEU A 133 -22.88 4.30 -27.64
N GLU A 134 -24.07 3.91 -28.11
CA GLU A 134 -24.53 2.53 -28.12
C GLU A 134 -23.64 1.60 -28.98
N MET A 135 -23.18 2.08 -30.12
CA MET A 135 -22.31 1.31 -31.01
C MET A 135 -20.95 1.06 -30.35
N ILE A 136 -20.37 2.12 -29.71
CA ILE A 136 -19.11 2.01 -28.96
C ILE A 136 -19.31 1.03 -27.81
N TYR A 137 -20.36 1.19 -27.01
CA TYR A 137 -20.68 0.35 -25.86
C TYR A 137 -20.83 -1.12 -26.29
N LYS A 138 -21.69 -1.43 -27.26
CA LYS A 138 -21.93 -2.81 -27.72
C LYS A 138 -20.66 -3.48 -28.27
N ARG A 139 -19.82 -2.73 -28.96
CA ARG A 139 -18.57 -3.27 -29.52
C ARG A 139 -17.52 -3.49 -28.44
N TYR A 140 -17.44 -2.60 -27.47
CA TYR A 140 -16.56 -2.74 -26.31
C TYR A 140 -16.94 -3.96 -25.47
N ILE A 141 -18.24 -4.13 -25.13
CA ILE A 141 -18.74 -5.30 -24.39
C ILE A 141 -18.42 -6.60 -25.13
N LYS A 142 -18.64 -6.65 -26.45
CA LYS A 142 -18.31 -7.84 -27.27
C LYS A 142 -16.82 -8.20 -27.16
N LYS A 143 -15.91 -7.23 -27.20
CA LYS A 143 -14.47 -7.48 -27.01
C LYS A 143 -14.14 -8.03 -25.64
N LEU A 144 -14.78 -7.49 -24.59
CA LEU A 144 -14.61 -8.01 -23.22
C LEU A 144 -15.03 -9.48 -23.12
N GLU A 145 -16.17 -9.84 -23.70
CA GLU A 145 -16.67 -11.21 -23.71
C GLU A 145 -15.73 -12.17 -24.43
N GLU A 146 -15.20 -11.75 -25.61
CA GLU A 146 -14.22 -12.52 -26.37
C GLU A 146 -12.93 -12.79 -25.59
N LEU A 147 -12.54 -11.86 -24.70
CA LEU A 147 -11.34 -11.97 -23.85
C LEU A 147 -11.60 -12.60 -22.47
N GLY A 148 -12.86 -12.91 -22.14
CA GLY A 148 -13.24 -13.47 -20.83
C GLY A 148 -13.15 -12.50 -19.66
N PHE A 149 -13.23 -11.18 -19.96
CA PHE A 149 -13.26 -10.13 -18.95
C PHE A 149 -14.68 -9.63 -18.67
N TYR A 150 -14.86 -9.06 -17.48
CA TYR A 150 -16.02 -8.21 -17.19
C TYR A 150 -15.56 -6.80 -16.76
N ASP A 151 -16.39 -5.83 -17.06
CA ASP A 151 -16.25 -4.44 -16.62
C ASP A 151 -17.54 -4.03 -15.88
N LYS A 152 -17.42 -3.15 -14.90
CA LYS A 152 -18.57 -2.65 -14.12
C LYS A 152 -19.65 -2.00 -15.01
N ILE A 153 -19.26 -1.44 -16.17
CA ILE A 153 -20.21 -0.85 -17.12
C ILE A 153 -21.15 -1.87 -17.76
N MET A 154 -20.84 -3.17 -17.72
CA MET A 154 -21.70 -4.23 -18.28
C MET A 154 -23.01 -4.40 -17.52
N GLN A 155 -23.13 -3.86 -16.33
CA GLN A 155 -24.30 -3.98 -15.45
C GLN A 155 -24.69 -5.45 -15.18
N GLU A 156 -23.73 -6.36 -15.20
CA GLU A 156 -23.96 -7.75 -14.85
C GLU A 156 -24.26 -7.86 -13.34
N LYS A 157 -25.28 -8.64 -13.01
CA LYS A 157 -25.60 -8.90 -11.62
C LYS A 157 -24.53 -9.79 -11.01
N PRO A 158 -23.81 -9.34 -9.97
CA PRO A 158 -22.81 -10.16 -9.32
C PRO A 158 -23.44 -11.27 -8.48
N THR A 159 -22.74 -12.37 -8.33
CA THR A 159 -23.12 -13.46 -7.43
C THR A 159 -22.52 -13.23 -6.06
N ILE A 160 -23.32 -13.46 -5.01
CA ILE A 160 -22.89 -13.30 -3.62
C ILE A 160 -22.15 -14.56 -3.18
N LEU A 161 -20.98 -14.38 -2.58
CA LEU A 161 -20.24 -15.44 -1.90
C LEU A 161 -20.80 -15.63 -0.49
N LYS A 162 -21.74 -16.56 -0.32
CA LYS A 162 -22.47 -16.75 0.94
C LYS A 162 -21.57 -17.16 2.10
N GLU A 163 -20.55 -17.96 1.83
CA GLU A 163 -19.57 -18.44 2.80
C GLU A 163 -18.80 -17.28 3.47
N PHE A 164 -18.63 -16.16 2.77
CA PHE A 164 -18.02 -14.97 3.32
C PHE A 164 -18.81 -14.43 4.54
N PHE A 165 -20.15 -14.50 4.51
CA PHE A 165 -21.01 -13.95 5.56
C PHE A 165 -21.21 -14.88 6.76
N GLU A 166 -20.85 -16.16 6.64
CA GLU A 166 -20.98 -17.14 7.74
C GLU A 166 -20.12 -16.80 8.96
N HIS A 167 -19.08 -16.01 8.77
CA HIS A 167 -18.13 -15.60 9.80
C HIS A 167 -18.58 -14.39 10.62
N PHE A 168 -19.60 -13.65 10.17
CA PHE A 168 -20.01 -12.39 10.78
C PHE A 168 -21.39 -12.49 11.44
N SER A 169 -21.55 -11.81 12.61
CA SER A 169 -22.83 -11.69 13.32
C SER A 169 -23.70 -10.57 12.76
N SER A 170 -23.08 -9.47 12.34
CA SER A 170 -23.69 -8.28 11.74
C SER A 170 -22.69 -7.55 10.87
N ILE A 171 -23.17 -6.61 10.08
CA ILE A 171 -22.33 -5.68 9.29
C ILE A 171 -22.65 -4.27 9.76
N GLU A 172 -21.62 -3.58 10.28
CA GLU A 172 -21.68 -2.19 10.73
C GLU A 172 -21.14 -1.30 9.59
N TRP A 173 -22.05 -0.75 8.79
CA TRP A 173 -21.74 0.00 7.58
C TRP A 173 -21.66 1.49 7.84
N HIS A 174 -20.47 2.07 7.75
CA HIS A 174 -20.26 3.51 7.92
C HIS A 174 -20.42 4.25 6.59
N LEU A 175 -21.55 4.95 6.43
CA LEU A 175 -21.89 5.73 5.24
C LEU A 175 -21.45 7.19 5.43
N ASP A 176 -20.27 7.54 4.93
CA ASP A 176 -19.69 8.87 5.03
C ASP A 176 -19.98 9.75 3.78
N GLY A 177 -21.08 9.53 3.09
CA GLY A 177 -21.38 10.30 1.89
C GLY A 177 -22.51 9.69 1.04
N PHE A 178 -22.20 9.37 -0.22
CA PHE A 178 -23.14 8.86 -1.20
C PHE A 178 -23.07 7.34 -1.34
N MET A 179 -24.22 6.70 -1.49
CA MET A 179 -24.37 5.29 -1.82
C MET A 179 -25.11 5.17 -3.16
N SER A 180 -24.53 4.53 -4.15
CA SER A 180 -25.12 4.34 -5.47
C SER A 180 -26.33 3.38 -5.44
N VAL A 181 -27.14 3.42 -6.49
CA VAL A 181 -28.28 2.49 -6.64
C VAL A 181 -27.81 1.04 -6.69
N PHE A 182 -26.71 0.79 -7.40
CA PHE A 182 -26.11 -0.53 -7.51
C PHE A 182 -25.65 -1.07 -6.14
N GLU A 183 -24.92 -0.25 -5.37
CA GLU A 183 -24.49 -0.64 -4.02
C GLU A 183 -25.65 -0.95 -3.10
N ARG A 184 -26.72 -0.13 -3.17
CA ARG A 184 -27.95 -0.37 -2.39
C ARG A 184 -28.59 -1.71 -2.73
N GLN A 185 -28.70 -2.04 -4.01
CA GLN A 185 -29.26 -3.31 -4.45
C GLN A 185 -28.43 -4.49 -3.96
N CYS A 186 -27.10 -4.41 -4.06
CA CYS A 186 -26.20 -5.43 -3.52
C CYS A 186 -26.36 -5.59 -2.01
N LEU A 187 -26.42 -4.49 -1.26
CA LEU A 187 -26.58 -4.55 0.19
C LEU A 187 -27.94 -5.06 0.64
N LEU A 188 -29.02 -4.82 -0.13
CA LEU A 188 -30.34 -5.40 0.16
C LEU A 188 -30.31 -6.93 0.05
N GLU A 189 -29.58 -7.48 -0.93
CA GLU A 189 -29.40 -8.93 -1.03
C GLU A 189 -28.53 -9.49 0.11
N VAL A 190 -27.48 -8.75 0.53
CA VAL A 190 -26.64 -9.12 1.68
C VAL A 190 -27.47 -9.08 2.98
N ALA A 191 -28.39 -8.14 3.12
CA ALA A 191 -29.26 -8.01 4.31
C ALA A 191 -30.19 -9.22 4.53
N GLU A 192 -30.36 -10.10 3.52
CA GLU A 192 -31.03 -11.39 3.68
C GLU A 192 -30.14 -12.45 4.35
N LEU A 193 -28.81 -12.25 4.33
CA LEU A 193 -27.82 -13.19 4.86
C LEU A 193 -27.29 -12.77 6.24
N ALA A 194 -27.09 -11.47 6.44
CA ALA A 194 -26.59 -10.90 7.69
C ALA A 194 -27.25 -9.54 7.97
N PRO A 195 -27.58 -9.21 9.24
CA PRO A 195 -28.10 -7.90 9.60
C PRO A 195 -27.11 -6.78 9.24
N ILE A 196 -27.59 -5.69 8.64
CA ILE A 196 -26.78 -4.51 8.31
C ILE A 196 -27.29 -3.31 9.11
N THR A 197 -26.40 -2.70 9.87
CA THR A 197 -26.63 -1.40 10.53
C THR A 197 -25.91 -0.31 9.77
N LEU A 198 -26.64 0.70 9.28
CA LEU A 198 -26.05 1.90 8.69
C LEU A 198 -25.73 2.92 9.77
N HIS A 199 -24.50 3.39 9.81
CA HIS A 199 -24.05 4.52 10.60
C HIS A 199 -23.84 5.72 9.67
N LEU A 200 -24.57 6.79 9.88
CA LEU A 200 -24.48 7.98 9.02
C LEU A 200 -24.75 9.28 9.80
N SER A 201 -24.24 10.39 9.25
CA SER A 201 -24.56 11.73 9.72
C SER A 201 -25.54 12.39 8.75
N CYS A 202 -26.57 13.04 9.28
CA CYS A 202 -27.53 13.82 8.48
C CYS A 202 -27.35 15.31 8.75
N ASP A 203 -27.25 16.12 7.68
CA ASP A 203 -27.27 17.58 7.73
C ASP A 203 -28.10 18.17 6.56
N LYS A 204 -28.19 19.49 6.50
CA LYS A 204 -29.00 20.15 5.47
C LYS A 204 -28.49 19.96 4.03
N TYR A 205 -27.26 19.47 3.83
CA TYR A 205 -26.64 19.34 2.51
C TYR A 205 -26.76 17.92 1.93
N ASN A 206 -26.92 16.90 2.77
CA ASN A 206 -26.96 15.51 2.28
C ASN A 206 -28.34 14.86 2.30
N GLN A 207 -29.40 15.56 2.70
CA GLN A 207 -30.77 15.00 2.81
C GLN A 207 -31.22 14.27 1.54
N LYS A 208 -30.98 14.87 0.36
CA LYS A 208 -31.32 14.25 -0.94
C LYS A 208 -30.65 12.88 -1.13
N PHE A 209 -29.42 12.72 -0.69
CA PHE A 209 -28.70 11.45 -0.81
C PHE A 209 -29.19 10.37 0.17
N LEU A 210 -29.98 10.76 1.16
CA LEU A 210 -30.59 9.87 2.16
C LEU A 210 -32.07 9.57 1.90
N GLU A 211 -32.69 10.16 0.86
CA GLU A 211 -34.11 9.93 0.51
C GLU A 211 -34.46 8.46 0.30
N PHE A 212 -33.50 7.63 -0.11
CA PHE A 212 -33.69 6.19 -0.30
C PHE A 212 -34.10 5.44 0.99
N LEU A 213 -33.83 6.02 2.15
CA LEU A 213 -34.22 5.44 3.45
C LEU A 213 -35.69 5.62 3.74
N ASN A 214 -36.43 6.48 3.01
CA ASN A 214 -37.83 6.81 3.25
C ASN A 214 -38.11 7.23 4.70
N LEU A 215 -37.13 7.82 5.39
CA LEU A 215 -37.21 8.26 6.77
C LEU A 215 -37.15 9.79 6.85
N LYS A 216 -37.89 10.36 7.79
CA LYS A 216 -37.72 11.78 8.12
C LYS A 216 -36.61 11.93 9.15
N LEU A 217 -35.41 12.28 8.67
CA LEU A 217 -34.23 12.47 9.50
C LEU A 217 -34.11 13.94 9.90
N GLU A 218 -33.79 14.19 11.17
CA GLU A 218 -33.41 15.52 11.66
C GLU A 218 -31.98 15.86 11.26
N THR A 219 -31.76 17.13 10.94
CA THR A 219 -30.40 17.61 10.62
C THR A 219 -29.53 17.71 11.86
N ASP A 220 -28.20 17.72 11.65
CA ASP A 220 -27.19 17.77 12.71
C ASP A 220 -27.29 16.62 13.72
N CYS A 221 -27.60 15.43 13.22
CA CYS A 221 -27.69 14.21 14.01
C CYS A 221 -26.88 13.07 13.36
N ASP A 222 -26.28 12.24 14.19
CA ASP A 222 -25.77 10.92 13.82
C ASP A 222 -26.83 9.87 14.06
N TYR A 223 -26.93 8.93 13.12
CA TYR A 223 -27.93 7.86 13.15
C TYR A 223 -27.27 6.49 13.05
N SER A 224 -27.85 5.52 13.76
CA SER A 224 -27.71 4.10 13.44
C SER A 224 -29.07 3.58 12.99
N ILE A 225 -29.13 2.98 11.80
CA ILE A 225 -30.38 2.58 11.14
C ILE A 225 -30.24 1.12 10.69
N ASP A 226 -31.23 0.29 11.04
CA ASP A 226 -31.33 -1.05 10.45
C ASP A 226 -31.66 -0.91 8.96
N PHE A 227 -30.74 -1.40 8.11
CA PHE A 227 -30.81 -1.17 6.67
C PHE A 227 -32.03 -1.86 6.01
N LYS A 228 -32.36 -3.07 6.45
CA LYS A 228 -33.44 -3.86 5.88
C LYS A 228 -34.82 -3.33 6.29
N THR A 229 -35.00 -3.05 7.56
CA THR A 229 -36.29 -2.59 8.09
C THR A 229 -36.48 -1.09 8.07
N GLN A 230 -35.38 -0.35 7.76
CA GLN A 230 -35.32 1.11 7.78
C GLN A 230 -35.77 1.71 9.14
N LYS A 231 -35.49 1.00 10.22
CA LYS A 231 -35.82 1.45 11.58
C LYS A 231 -34.62 2.18 12.20
N ILE A 232 -34.86 3.35 12.75
CA ILE A 232 -33.87 4.09 13.53
C ILE A 232 -33.60 3.34 14.82
N LEU A 233 -32.35 2.92 15.04
CA LEU A 233 -31.88 2.24 16.24
C LEU A 233 -31.33 3.24 17.25
N SER A 234 -30.64 4.28 16.79
CA SER A 234 -30.16 5.37 17.63
C SER A 234 -30.11 6.69 16.86
N GLN A 235 -30.23 7.79 17.60
CA GLN A 235 -30.09 9.17 17.12
C GLN A 235 -29.30 9.97 18.14
N THR A 236 -28.24 10.64 17.71
CA THR A 236 -27.38 11.46 18.57
C THR A 236 -27.18 12.85 17.97
N PRO A 237 -27.62 13.94 18.61
CA PRO A 237 -27.44 15.30 18.11
C PRO A 237 -25.96 15.74 18.14
N LYS A 238 -25.49 16.36 17.05
CA LYS A 238 -24.18 17.00 16.95
C LYS A 238 -24.22 18.45 17.41
N ARG A 239 -23.78 18.72 18.63
CA ARG A 239 -23.86 20.06 19.25
C ARG A 239 -22.63 20.94 19.03
N GLN A 240 -21.56 20.41 18.38
CA GLN A 240 -20.34 21.15 18.11
C GLN A 240 -20.64 22.42 17.31
N LYS A 241 -20.21 23.60 17.82
CA LYS A 241 -20.24 24.85 17.08
C LYS A 241 -19.11 24.91 16.06
N ILE A 242 -19.37 25.55 14.93
CA ILE A 242 -18.37 25.76 13.88
C ILE A 242 -17.89 27.22 13.97
N GLU A 243 -16.69 27.41 14.49
CA GLU A 243 -16.07 28.74 14.69
C GLU A 243 -14.63 28.72 14.15
N PRO A 244 -14.42 28.65 12.83
CA PRO A 244 -13.09 28.60 12.25
C PRO A 244 -12.40 29.97 12.29
N LYS A 245 -11.08 29.97 12.41
CA LYS A 245 -10.23 31.13 12.19
C LYS A 245 -9.82 31.19 10.73
N LEU A 246 -9.97 32.36 10.09
CA LEU A 246 -9.65 32.55 8.68
C LEU A 246 -8.42 33.44 8.52
N TYR A 247 -7.46 33.01 7.69
CA TYR A 247 -6.22 33.73 7.43
C TYR A 247 -6.01 33.97 5.93
N ALA A 248 -5.79 35.22 5.57
CA ALA A 248 -5.39 35.64 4.24
C ALA A 248 -3.86 35.65 4.13
N ASN A 249 -3.31 34.99 3.12
CA ASN A 249 -1.87 34.93 2.87
C ASN A 249 -1.55 35.38 1.44
N SER A 250 -0.39 35.98 1.22
CA SER A 250 0.01 36.48 -0.10
C SER A 250 0.83 35.45 -0.92
N SER A 251 1.17 34.28 -0.37
CA SER A 251 1.93 33.23 -1.06
C SER A 251 1.84 31.86 -0.37
N TYR A 252 2.16 30.80 -1.10
CA TYR A 252 2.28 29.44 -0.55
C TYR A 252 3.31 29.34 0.58
N LEU A 253 4.43 30.07 0.49
CA LEU A 253 5.43 30.07 1.55
C LEU A 253 4.88 30.65 2.87
N LYS A 254 4.12 31.74 2.80
CA LYS A 254 3.47 32.33 3.98
C LYS A 254 2.39 31.38 4.53
N GLN A 255 1.63 30.75 3.67
CA GLN A 255 0.63 29.77 4.07
C GLN A 255 1.29 28.55 4.77
N SER A 256 2.42 28.07 4.24
CA SER A 256 3.19 27.00 4.87
C SER A 256 3.78 27.41 6.22
N ALA A 257 4.25 28.65 6.35
CA ALA A 257 4.72 29.19 7.63
C ALA A 257 3.61 29.24 8.68
N LEU A 258 2.40 29.64 8.30
CA LEU A 258 1.21 29.62 9.18
C LEU A 258 0.89 28.19 9.64
N VAL A 259 0.98 27.20 8.74
CA VAL A 259 0.80 25.78 9.09
C VAL A 259 1.79 25.35 10.15
N LEU A 260 3.08 25.62 9.93
CA LEU A 260 4.14 25.21 10.87
C LEU A 260 4.00 25.92 12.21
N GLN A 261 3.69 27.21 12.22
CA GLN A 261 3.40 27.95 13.47
C GLN A 261 2.20 27.33 14.21
N THR A 262 1.14 26.98 13.50
CA THR A 262 -0.05 26.35 14.09
C THR A 262 0.26 24.98 14.68
N ILE A 263 1.13 24.22 14.04
CA ILE A 263 1.64 22.94 14.55
C ILE A 263 2.43 23.16 15.84
N GLU A 264 3.36 24.10 15.82
CA GLU A 264 4.18 24.42 16.99
C GLU A 264 3.32 24.83 18.20
N GLU A 265 2.38 25.76 18.00
CA GLU A 265 1.44 26.20 19.04
C GLU A 265 0.59 25.04 19.59
N TYR A 266 0.26 24.06 18.77
CA TYR A 266 -0.49 22.87 19.16
C TYR A 266 0.37 21.92 19.99
N LEU A 267 1.59 21.64 19.55
CA LEU A 267 2.52 20.72 20.21
C LEU A 267 3.06 21.30 21.52
N GLN A 268 3.26 22.62 21.62
CA GLN A 268 3.69 23.26 22.87
C GLN A 268 2.71 23.07 24.05
N LYS A 269 1.45 22.77 23.75
CA LYS A 269 0.40 22.48 24.74
C LYS A 269 0.34 20.98 25.12
N ASP A 270 1.33 20.18 24.74
CA ASP A 270 1.41 18.73 24.93
C ASP A 270 0.18 17.96 24.37
N ASN A 271 -0.43 18.47 23.32
CA ASN A 271 -1.54 17.80 22.64
C ASN A 271 -1.05 16.62 21.77
N ASP A 272 -1.93 15.64 21.59
CA ASP A 272 -1.64 14.45 20.77
C ASP A 272 -1.53 14.83 19.26
N PRO A 273 -0.34 14.69 18.64
CA PRO A 273 -0.16 15.01 17.21
C PRO A 273 -1.02 14.16 16.27
N ASN A 274 -1.44 12.95 16.68
CA ASN A 274 -2.33 12.10 15.86
C ASN A 274 -3.75 12.66 15.75
N LYS A 275 -4.14 13.61 16.62
CA LYS A 275 -5.44 14.29 16.61
C LYS A 275 -5.43 15.62 15.87
N MET A 276 -4.30 15.96 15.23
CA MET A 276 -4.17 17.09 14.33
C MET A 276 -4.04 16.64 12.88
N ALA A 277 -4.65 17.38 11.95
CA ALA A 277 -4.51 17.12 10.52
C ALA A 277 -4.35 18.42 9.72
N ILE A 278 -3.58 18.34 8.64
CA ILE A 278 -3.45 19.39 7.62
C ILE A 278 -4.23 18.88 6.39
N ILE A 279 -5.21 19.67 5.96
CA ILE A 279 -6.07 19.35 4.84
C ILE A 279 -5.65 20.17 3.64
N THR A 280 -5.30 19.49 2.55
CA THR A 280 -4.82 20.11 1.31
C THR A 280 -5.77 19.76 0.16
N PRO A 281 -6.73 20.64 -0.19
CA PRO A 281 -7.60 20.45 -1.36
C PRO A 281 -6.83 20.42 -2.67
N ASN A 282 -5.65 21.06 -2.70
CA ASN A 282 -4.76 21.13 -3.85
C ASN A 282 -3.43 20.44 -3.56
N ALA A 283 -3.11 19.40 -4.34
CA ALA A 283 -1.86 18.65 -4.19
C ALA A 283 -0.60 19.49 -4.54
N ASP A 284 -0.72 20.55 -5.31
CA ASP A 284 0.40 21.43 -5.68
C ASP A 284 1.00 22.18 -4.47
N PHE A 285 0.29 22.19 -3.36
CA PHE A 285 0.79 22.77 -2.11
C PHE A 285 1.76 21.85 -1.35
N LEU A 286 1.69 20.53 -1.55
CA LEU A 286 2.49 19.54 -0.80
C LEU A 286 4.01 19.78 -0.86
N PRO A 287 4.62 20.13 -2.01
CA PRO A 287 6.05 20.40 -2.08
C PRO A 287 6.52 21.53 -1.17
N PHE A 288 5.70 22.57 -0.99
CA PHE A 288 6.01 23.70 -0.11
C PHE A 288 6.01 23.30 1.37
N LEU A 289 5.03 22.49 1.77
CA LEU A 289 5.02 21.92 3.13
C LEU A 289 6.23 21.04 3.38
N LYS A 290 6.55 20.13 2.45
CA LYS A 290 7.69 19.22 2.58
C LYS A 290 9.02 19.95 2.66
N LEU A 291 9.20 21.03 1.88
CA LEU A 291 10.42 21.83 1.89
C LEU A 291 10.69 22.47 3.27
N LEU A 292 9.64 22.87 3.97
CA LEU A 292 9.74 23.57 5.25
C LEU A 292 9.67 22.66 6.47
N ASP A 293 9.19 21.42 6.32
CA ASP A 293 9.10 20.44 7.43
C ASP A 293 10.44 19.78 7.73
N LYS A 294 11.37 20.57 8.27
CA LYS A 294 12.74 20.10 8.59
C LYS A 294 12.77 19.06 9.71
N ASN A 295 11.78 19.08 10.59
CA ASN A 295 11.71 18.20 11.76
C ASN A 295 10.92 16.91 11.47
N ASN A 296 10.46 16.71 10.23
CA ASN A 296 9.67 15.56 9.81
C ASN A 296 8.43 15.32 10.69
N ASN A 297 7.74 16.38 11.08
CA ASN A 297 6.51 16.30 11.86
C ASN A 297 5.30 15.87 11.04
N LEU A 298 5.34 16.11 9.74
CA LEU A 298 4.26 15.84 8.80
C LEU A 298 4.36 14.43 8.23
N ASN A 299 3.21 13.79 8.11
CA ASN A 299 3.04 12.52 7.42
C ASN A 299 2.28 12.77 6.13
N PHE A 300 2.99 12.76 5.01
CA PHE A 300 2.41 12.88 3.68
C PHE A 300 1.87 11.52 3.20
N ALA A 301 1.02 10.93 3.98
CA ALA A 301 0.51 9.57 3.77
C ALA A 301 -0.25 9.38 2.44
N MET A 302 -0.61 10.47 1.73
CA MET A 302 -1.07 10.40 0.33
C MET A 302 0.05 10.08 -0.65
N GLY A 303 1.31 10.12 -0.19
CA GLY A 303 2.47 10.11 -1.05
C GLY A 303 2.58 11.37 -1.91
N LEU A 304 3.75 11.62 -2.43
CA LEU A 304 3.94 12.62 -3.47
C LEU A 304 3.52 12.04 -4.81
N GLY A 305 2.81 12.83 -5.62
CA GLY A 305 2.42 12.40 -6.97
C GLY A 305 3.64 12.06 -7.84
N ALA A 306 3.43 11.23 -8.84
CA ALA A 306 4.47 10.79 -9.78
C ALA A 306 5.26 11.93 -10.41
N LYS A 307 4.63 13.09 -10.64
CA LYS A 307 5.25 14.32 -11.18
C LYS A 307 6.47 14.83 -10.38
N ASN A 308 6.57 14.43 -9.12
CA ASN A 308 7.70 14.79 -8.26
C ASN A 308 8.85 13.79 -8.32
N SER A 309 8.70 12.69 -9.06
CA SER A 309 9.75 11.68 -9.25
C SER A 309 10.70 12.07 -10.38
N PRO A 310 12.02 12.05 -10.16
CA PRO A 310 13.01 12.22 -11.23
C PRO A 310 12.80 11.27 -12.40
N TYR A 311 12.38 10.04 -12.11
CA TYR A 311 12.03 9.03 -13.10
C TYR A 311 10.91 9.49 -14.05
N TYR A 312 9.83 10.03 -13.50
CA TYR A 312 8.72 10.54 -14.30
C TYR A 312 9.14 11.75 -15.15
N ILE A 313 9.86 12.70 -14.56
CA ILE A 313 10.35 13.90 -15.24
C ILE A 313 11.21 13.54 -16.46
N GLU A 314 12.08 12.54 -16.32
CA GLU A 314 12.94 12.08 -17.41
C GLU A 314 12.13 11.39 -18.53
N LEU A 315 11.15 10.58 -18.18
CA LEU A 315 10.23 9.97 -19.16
C LEU A 315 9.41 11.01 -19.93
N VAL A 316 8.96 12.08 -19.27
CA VAL A 316 8.25 13.20 -19.93
C VAL A 316 9.16 13.89 -20.95
N LYS A 317 10.40 14.18 -20.61
CA LYS A 317 11.36 14.77 -21.56
C LYS A 317 11.58 13.87 -22.78
N ILE A 318 11.76 12.57 -22.56
CA ILE A 318 11.89 11.60 -23.67
C ILE A 318 10.63 11.59 -24.54
N SER A 319 9.45 11.69 -23.93
CA SER A 319 8.18 11.78 -24.66
C SER A 319 8.13 13.03 -25.56
N GLU A 320 8.55 14.19 -25.05
CA GLU A 320 8.65 15.45 -25.80
C GLU A 320 9.68 15.37 -26.92
N ASP A 321 10.83 14.72 -26.69
CA ASP A 321 11.86 14.50 -27.70
C ASP A 321 11.36 13.59 -28.83
N LEU A 322 10.60 12.55 -28.52
CA LEU A 322 9.95 11.68 -29.51
C LEU A 322 8.88 12.42 -30.31
N GLU A 323 8.19 13.41 -29.73
CA GLU A 323 7.25 14.27 -30.42
C GLU A 323 7.92 15.17 -31.47
N THR A 324 9.06 15.73 -31.12
CA THR A 324 9.79 16.69 -31.96
C THR A 324 10.62 16.03 -33.06
N SER A 325 11.18 14.85 -32.80
CA SER A 325 12.10 14.16 -33.71
C SER A 325 11.40 13.41 -34.85
N GLY A 326 10.10 13.13 -34.74
CA GLY A 326 9.35 12.33 -35.73
C GLY A 326 9.84 10.88 -35.89
N PHE A 327 10.76 10.42 -35.04
CA PHE A 327 11.34 9.09 -35.07
C PHE A 327 10.43 8.09 -34.33
N ASP A 328 9.64 7.35 -35.10
CA ASP A 328 8.84 6.25 -34.56
C ASP A 328 9.04 4.98 -35.43
N LEU A 329 10.26 4.51 -35.49
CA LEU A 329 10.67 3.35 -36.30
C LEU A 329 11.03 2.14 -35.40
N SER A 330 10.23 1.88 -34.37
CA SER A 330 10.41 0.67 -33.59
C SER A 330 9.76 -0.53 -34.25
N ALA A 331 10.52 -1.62 -34.45
CA ALA A 331 10.00 -2.90 -34.90
C ALA A 331 9.25 -3.65 -33.78
N SER A 332 9.48 -3.27 -32.52
CA SER A 332 8.87 -3.89 -31.33
C SER A 332 8.59 -2.85 -30.24
N PRO A 333 7.60 -1.95 -30.44
CA PRO A 333 7.38 -0.80 -29.57
C PRO A 333 7.20 -1.14 -28.08
N LEU A 334 6.53 -2.25 -27.79
CA LEU A 334 6.33 -2.69 -26.39
C LEU A 334 7.64 -3.11 -25.70
N LEU A 335 8.51 -3.84 -26.43
CA LEU A 335 9.81 -4.24 -25.91
C LEU A 335 10.73 -3.04 -25.73
N ASP A 336 10.67 -2.07 -26.65
CA ASP A 336 11.47 -0.86 -26.56
C ASP A 336 11.01 0.03 -25.42
N LEU A 337 9.70 0.13 -25.17
CA LEU A 337 9.16 0.78 -23.97
C LEU A 337 9.69 0.11 -22.70
N GLU A 338 9.63 -1.22 -22.61
CA GLU A 338 10.10 -1.96 -21.43
C GLU A 338 11.60 -1.74 -21.19
N ASN A 339 12.42 -1.83 -22.25
CA ASN A 339 13.85 -1.59 -22.15
C ASN A 339 14.19 -0.15 -21.73
N LEU A 340 13.51 0.84 -22.31
CA LEU A 340 13.66 2.26 -21.98
C LEU A 340 13.35 2.52 -20.50
N THR A 341 12.17 2.08 -20.06
CA THR A 341 11.70 2.30 -18.70
C THR A 341 12.55 1.56 -17.67
N LEU A 342 13.00 0.34 -17.96
CA LEU A 342 13.92 -0.41 -17.08
C LEU A 342 15.30 0.26 -17.01
N ALA A 343 15.85 0.76 -18.13
CA ALA A 343 17.13 1.45 -18.14
C ALA A 343 17.12 2.70 -17.25
N LEU A 344 16.03 3.47 -17.26
CA LEU A 344 15.85 4.63 -16.39
C LEU A 344 15.64 4.24 -14.93
N LEU A 345 14.92 3.14 -14.66
CA LEU A 345 14.74 2.61 -13.31
C LEU A 345 16.06 2.21 -12.65
N GLU A 346 16.97 1.62 -13.43
CA GLU A 346 18.29 1.22 -12.91
C GLU A 346 19.15 2.41 -12.47
N GLN A 347 18.90 3.60 -12.99
CA GLN A 347 19.62 4.84 -12.65
C GLN A 347 19.05 5.52 -11.37
N GLN A 348 17.88 5.12 -10.90
CA GLN A 348 17.24 5.74 -9.73
C GLN A 348 17.90 5.36 -8.40
N SER A 349 17.72 6.20 -7.39
CA SER A 349 18.23 5.96 -6.04
C SER A 349 17.65 4.68 -5.43
N SER A 350 18.40 4.04 -4.55
CA SER A 350 17.99 2.77 -3.94
C SER A 350 16.67 2.87 -3.15
N LYS A 351 16.33 4.06 -2.62
CA LYS A 351 15.08 4.29 -1.86
C LYS A 351 13.84 4.30 -2.76
N GLU A 352 13.95 4.87 -3.96
CA GLU A 352 12.83 5.02 -4.88
C GLU A 352 12.68 3.82 -5.82
N LYS A 353 13.75 3.06 -6.01
CA LYS A 353 13.81 1.99 -7.00
C LYS A 353 12.81 0.87 -6.77
N ALA A 354 12.59 0.44 -5.53
CA ALA A 354 11.69 -0.67 -5.23
C ALA A 354 10.21 -0.33 -5.53
N PRO A 355 9.63 0.77 -5.02
CA PRO A 355 8.25 1.14 -5.34
C PRO A 355 8.06 1.49 -6.83
N LEU A 356 9.05 2.13 -7.47
CA LEU A 356 9.03 2.40 -8.92
C LEU A 356 9.00 1.10 -9.73
N LYS A 357 9.81 0.12 -9.36
CA LYS A 357 9.87 -1.19 -10.03
C LYS A 357 8.59 -1.98 -9.85
N GLU A 358 7.95 -1.91 -8.70
CA GLU A 358 6.66 -2.54 -8.47
C GLU A 358 5.57 -1.94 -9.37
N ALA A 359 5.43 -0.61 -9.38
CA ALA A 359 4.48 0.10 -10.24
C ALA A 359 4.73 -0.19 -11.72
N HIS A 360 6.00 -0.13 -12.16
CA HIS A 360 6.39 -0.51 -13.51
C HIS A 360 5.97 -1.93 -13.85
N SER A 361 6.25 -2.90 -12.98
CA SER A 361 5.94 -4.31 -13.22
C SER A 361 4.43 -4.55 -13.32
N GLN A 362 3.63 -3.84 -12.52
CA GLN A 362 2.16 -3.91 -12.60
C GLN A 362 1.64 -3.39 -13.95
N ILE A 363 2.14 -2.24 -14.42
CA ILE A 363 1.76 -1.68 -15.72
C ILE A 363 2.19 -2.61 -16.87
N MET A 364 3.44 -3.04 -16.88
CA MET A 364 3.97 -3.90 -17.94
C MET A 364 3.27 -5.26 -17.99
N HIS A 365 2.93 -5.84 -16.83
CA HIS A 365 2.13 -7.07 -16.80
C HIS A 365 0.80 -6.93 -17.55
N GLN A 366 0.11 -5.81 -17.36
CA GLN A 366 -1.16 -5.54 -18.04
C GLN A 366 -0.95 -5.31 -19.55
N TYR A 367 0.14 -4.64 -19.95
CA TYR A 367 0.50 -4.45 -21.37
C TYR A 367 0.81 -5.78 -22.04
N HIS A 368 1.51 -6.69 -21.35
CA HIS A 368 1.76 -8.03 -21.87
C HIS A 368 0.48 -8.88 -22.05
N LEU A 369 -0.53 -8.70 -21.19
CA LEU A 369 -1.85 -9.35 -21.37
C LEU A 369 -2.56 -8.88 -22.64
N LEU A 370 -2.32 -7.64 -23.06
CA LEU A 370 -2.92 -7.03 -24.25
C LEU A 370 -1.95 -6.88 -25.42
N LYS A 371 -0.85 -7.63 -25.44
CA LYS A 371 0.21 -7.45 -26.43
C LYS A 371 -0.28 -7.51 -27.87
N ASP A 372 -1.29 -8.33 -28.17
CA ASP A 372 -1.84 -8.46 -29.53
C ASP A 372 -2.61 -7.21 -29.96
N THR A 373 -3.29 -6.55 -29.01
CA THR A 373 -3.95 -5.25 -29.24
C THR A 373 -2.92 -4.13 -29.41
N LEU A 374 -1.83 -4.17 -28.63
CA LEU A 374 -0.80 -3.13 -28.62
C LEU A 374 0.19 -3.19 -29.80
N LYS A 375 0.21 -4.26 -30.59
CA LYS A 375 1.10 -4.42 -31.77
C LYS A 375 1.05 -3.26 -32.78
N ASN A 376 -0.11 -2.59 -32.88
CA ASN A 376 -0.33 -1.51 -33.82
C ASN A 376 -0.13 -0.10 -33.21
N TYR A 377 0.38 -0.02 -31.98
CA TYR A 377 0.66 1.23 -31.28
C TYR A 377 2.12 1.62 -31.51
N SER A 378 2.37 2.91 -31.62
CA SER A 378 3.73 3.46 -31.70
C SER A 378 4.40 3.46 -30.31
N LEU A 379 5.73 3.55 -30.25
CA LEU A 379 6.45 3.72 -28.99
C LEU A 379 5.99 4.98 -28.25
N LYS A 380 5.77 6.05 -29.00
CA LYS A 380 5.24 7.32 -28.48
C LYS A 380 3.88 7.12 -27.81
N ASP A 381 2.94 6.47 -28.51
CA ASP A 381 1.61 6.20 -27.97
C ASP A 381 1.66 5.36 -26.69
N LEU A 382 2.52 4.33 -26.68
CA LEU A 382 2.70 3.47 -25.50
C LEU A 382 3.35 4.22 -24.33
N LEU A 383 4.28 5.14 -24.60
CA LEU A 383 4.91 5.95 -23.57
C LEU A 383 3.91 6.95 -22.97
N HIS A 384 3.04 7.56 -23.77
CA HIS A 384 1.95 8.41 -23.26
C HIS A 384 0.98 7.64 -22.37
N LEU A 385 0.55 6.45 -22.79
CA LEU A 385 -0.27 5.57 -21.97
C LEU A 385 0.44 5.23 -20.64
N TYR A 386 1.71 4.86 -20.72
CA TYR A 386 2.52 4.51 -19.55
C TYR A 386 2.62 5.69 -18.57
N LEU A 387 2.90 6.90 -19.05
CA LEU A 387 2.98 8.10 -18.23
C LEU A 387 1.65 8.42 -17.54
N GLN A 388 0.54 8.34 -18.26
CA GLN A 388 -0.78 8.58 -17.70
C GLN A 388 -1.13 7.59 -16.59
N GLU A 389 -0.85 6.31 -16.80
CA GLU A 389 -1.10 5.28 -15.81
C GLU A 389 -0.18 5.36 -14.62
N PHE A 390 1.08 5.68 -14.88
CA PHE A 390 2.05 5.88 -13.83
C PHE A 390 1.67 7.08 -12.95
N GLU A 391 1.22 8.19 -13.55
CA GLU A 391 0.71 9.35 -12.82
C GLU A 391 -0.54 9.03 -11.98
N ALA A 392 -1.45 8.23 -12.52
CA ALA A 392 -2.68 7.86 -11.84
C ALA A 392 -2.46 6.94 -10.63
N ASN A 393 -1.55 5.98 -10.74
CA ASN A 393 -1.40 4.88 -9.78
C ASN A 393 -0.20 4.99 -8.86
N PHE A 394 0.86 5.70 -9.29
CA PHE A 394 2.09 5.78 -8.50
C PHE A 394 2.05 6.94 -7.51
N ARG A 395 2.45 6.63 -6.29
CA ARG A 395 2.70 7.63 -5.23
C ARG A 395 4.03 7.30 -4.57
N LEU A 396 4.90 8.30 -4.44
CA LEU A 396 6.11 8.16 -3.63
C LEU A 396 5.70 8.15 -2.16
N ASP A 397 5.99 7.05 -1.48
CA ASP A 397 5.79 6.96 -0.04
C ASP A 397 6.66 8.01 0.67
N ASP A 398 6.06 8.69 1.64
CA ASP A 398 6.80 9.54 2.55
C ASP A 398 7.37 8.71 3.69
N SER A 399 8.68 8.47 3.64
CA SER A 399 9.42 7.76 4.68
C SER A 399 9.80 8.65 5.88
N SER A 400 9.31 9.91 5.93
CA SER A 400 9.72 10.86 6.98
C SER A 400 9.19 10.53 8.37
N GLY A 401 8.08 9.79 8.46
CA GLY A 401 7.60 9.23 9.72
C GLY A 401 6.90 10.19 10.67
N GLY A 402 6.46 11.35 10.19
CA GLY A 402 5.69 12.32 10.98
C GLY A 402 4.35 11.77 11.49
N LYS A 403 3.82 12.33 12.55
CA LYS A 403 2.52 11.92 13.13
C LYS A 403 1.35 12.80 12.70
N ILE A 404 1.60 14.06 12.32
CA ILE A 404 0.57 14.97 11.85
C ILE A 404 0.26 14.65 10.40
N ARG A 405 -0.94 14.17 10.14
CA ARG A 405 -1.35 13.71 8.81
C ARG A 405 -1.65 14.87 7.87
N VAL A 406 -1.08 14.82 6.66
CA VAL A 406 -1.44 15.68 5.55
C VAL A 406 -2.33 14.88 4.60
N MET A 407 -3.56 15.35 4.33
CA MET A 407 -4.56 14.57 3.60
C MET A 407 -5.52 15.47 2.80
N ASP A 408 -6.22 14.86 1.84
CA ASP A 408 -7.33 15.50 1.13
C ASP A 408 -8.62 15.46 1.97
N THR A 409 -9.57 16.32 1.64
CA THR A 409 -10.87 16.40 2.30
C THR A 409 -11.64 15.08 2.26
N LEU A 410 -11.60 14.36 1.15
CA LEU A 410 -12.32 13.08 1.01
C LEU A 410 -11.79 11.99 1.94
N GLU A 411 -10.55 12.11 2.40
CA GLU A 411 -9.93 11.14 3.29
C GLU A 411 -10.23 11.40 4.77
N THR A 412 -10.71 12.61 5.09
CA THR A 412 -11.09 12.99 6.47
C THR A 412 -12.46 12.46 6.89
N ARG A 413 -13.22 11.87 5.96
CA ARG A 413 -14.60 11.43 6.20
C ARG A 413 -14.69 10.49 7.40
N GLY A 414 -15.64 10.78 8.28
CA GLY A 414 -15.90 10.02 9.51
C GLY A 414 -14.80 10.10 10.58
N MET A 415 -13.73 10.90 10.39
CA MET A 415 -12.68 11.09 11.38
C MET A 415 -12.98 12.25 12.32
N GLN A 416 -12.42 12.20 13.53
CA GLN A 416 -12.50 13.26 14.54
C GLN A 416 -11.11 13.84 14.79
N PHE A 417 -11.02 15.17 14.94
CA PHE A 417 -9.79 15.89 15.17
C PHE A 417 -9.91 16.88 16.33
N ASP A 418 -8.83 17.07 17.07
CA ASP A 418 -8.76 18.17 18.04
C ASP A 418 -8.46 19.48 17.30
N LYS A 419 -7.62 19.44 16.26
CA LYS A 419 -7.30 20.62 15.44
C LYS A 419 -7.11 20.26 13.97
N ILE A 420 -7.69 21.07 13.10
CA ILE A 420 -7.44 20.99 11.66
C ILE A 420 -6.94 22.30 11.11
N VAL A 421 -6.08 22.22 10.10
CA VAL A 421 -5.66 23.37 9.27
C VAL A 421 -6.00 23.04 7.83
N ILE A 422 -6.85 23.84 7.20
CA ILE A 422 -7.16 23.70 5.77
C ILE A 422 -6.45 24.79 5.01
N VAL A 423 -5.60 24.41 4.07
CA VAL A 423 -4.87 25.31 3.19
C VAL A 423 -5.57 25.41 1.83
N ASP A 424 -5.20 26.41 1.04
CA ASP A 424 -5.80 26.65 -0.29
C ASP A 424 -7.33 26.68 -0.30
N PHE A 425 -7.93 27.32 0.72
CA PHE A 425 -9.39 27.47 0.79
C PHE A 425 -9.88 28.55 -0.17
N ASN A 426 -9.42 28.45 -1.42
CA ASN A 426 -9.68 29.39 -2.51
C ASN A 426 -10.84 28.91 -3.39
N GLU A 427 -11.53 29.84 -4.05
CA GLU A 427 -12.66 29.56 -4.95
C GLU A 427 -12.26 28.62 -6.10
N THR A 428 -11.00 28.64 -6.52
CA THR A 428 -10.47 27.74 -7.56
C THR A 428 -10.22 26.30 -7.09
N CYS A 429 -10.13 26.08 -5.77
CA CYS A 429 -9.79 24.80 -5.18
C CYS A 429 -10.96 24.18 -4.40
N VAL A 430 -11.83 25.02 -3.82
CA VAL A 430 -12.95 24.63 -2.96
C VAL A 430 -14.23 25.33 -3.40
N PRO A 431 -15.28 24.60 -3.84
CA PRO A 431 -15.34 23.17 -4.08
C PRO A 431 -14.56 22.75 -5.33
N SER A 432 -13.92 21.58 -5.28
CA SER A 432 -13.26 20.98 -6.43
C SER A 432 -14.31 20.30 -7.32
N LEU A 433 -15.01 21.08 -8.13
CA LEU A 433 -16.01 20.60 -9.08
C LEU A 433 -15.50 20.78 -10.51
N LYS A 434 -15.45 19.70 -11.25
CA LYS A 434 -15.24 19.75 -12.71
C LYS A 434 -16.61 19.83 -13.36
N ASP A 435 -16.94 20.95 -13.99
CA ASP A 435 -18.14 21.13 -14.81
C ASP A 435 -17.83 20.67 -16.24
N CYS A 436 -17.61 19.36 -16.39
CA CYS A 436 -17.24 18.75 -17.67
C CYS A 436 -18.21 17.64 -18.07
N ASP A 437 -19.50 17.83 -17.82
CA ASP A 437 -20.50 16.87 -18.29
C ASP A 437 -20.85 17.14 -19.75
N LEU A 438 -20.16 16.41 -20.62
CA LEU A 438 -20.32 16.54 -22.08
C LEU A 438 -21.57 15.84 -22.62
N PHE A 439 -22.13 14.88 -21.87
CA PHE A 439 -23.17 13.98 -22.37
C PHE A 439 -24.55 14.20 -21.73
N LEU A 440 -24.61 14.63 -20.48
CA LEU A 440 -25.86 14.72 -19.73
C LEU A 440 -26.11 16.15 -19.25
N ASN A 441 -27.07 16.84 -19.86
CA ASN A 441 -27.50 18.14 -19.37
C ASN A 441 -28.29 18.05 -18.04
N SER A 442 -28.45 19.16 -17.36
CA SER A 442 -29.12 19.20 -16.04
C SER A 442 -30.59 18.74 -16.07
N ALA A 443 -31.29 18.91 -17.18
CA ALA A 443 -32.67 18.46 -17.32
C ALA A 443 -32.74 16.93 -17.43
N LEU A 444 -31.86 16.34 -18.21
CA LEU A 444 -31.76 14.90 -18.40
C LEU A 444 -31.31 14.22 -17.09
N ARG A 445 -30.33 14.78 -16.37
CA ARG A 445 -29.93 14.32 -15.05
C ARG A 445 -31.08 14.24 -14.05
N LYS A 446 -31.89 15.31 -14.00
CA LYS A 446 -33.12 15.34 -13.14
C LYS A 446 -34.12 14.27 -13.53
N SER A 447 -34.37 14.08 -14.85
CA SER A 447 -35.35 13.09 -15.34
C SER A 447 -34.94 11.65 -15.06
N LEU A 448 -33.63 11.40 -14.89
CA LEU A 448 -33.04 10.09 -14.60
C LEU A 448 -32.70 9.92 -13.12
N ASN A 449 -33.03 10.88 -12.27
CA ASN A 449 -32.65 10.90 -10.84
C ASN A 449 -31.12 10.78 -10.63
N LEU A 450 -30.32 11.26 -11.57
CA LEU A 450 -28.87 11.35 -11.43
C LEU A 450 -28.49 12.61 -10.64
N PRO A 451 -27.40 12.59 -9.87
CA PRO A 451 -26.89 13.76 -9.18
C PRO A 451 -26.61 14.92 -10.15
N THR A 452 -27.20 16.06 -9.90
CA THR A 452 -26.90 17.30 -10.64
C THR A 452 -25.61 17.96 -10.13
N LEU A 453 -25.10 18.96 -10.82
CA LEU A 453 -23.97 19.75 -10.34
C LEU A 453 -24.23 20.35 -8.95
N LEU A 454 -25.46 20.82 -8.70
CA LEU A 454 -25.88 21.33 -7.38
C LEU A 454 -25.82 20.23 -6.32
N ASP A 455 -26.23 19.01 -6.64
CA ASP A 455 -26.16 17.89 -5.71
C ASP A 455 -24.71 17.52 -5.41
N LYS A 456 -23.84 17.46 -6.42
CA LYS A 456 -22.40 17.26 -6.25
C LYS A 456 -21.78 18.34 -5.37
N LYS A 457 -22.19 19.61 -5.57
CA LYS A 457 -21.76 20.75 -4.72
C LYS A 457 -22.25 20.58 -3.28
N ASN A 458 -23.49 20.19 -3.08
CA ASN A 458 -24.04 19.93 -1.76
C ASN A 458 -23.33 18.75 -1.05
N LEU A 459 -22.96 17.71 -1.79
CA LEU A 459 -22.19 16.62 -1.22
C LEU A 459 -20.80 17.08 -0.74
N GLN A 460 -20.12 17.97 -1.46
CA GLN A 460 -18.88 18.56 -0.97
C GLN A 460 -19.11 19.46 0.26
N LYS A 461 -20.19 20.26 0.27
CA LYS A 461 -20.56 21.03 1.48
C LYS A 461 -20.79 20.11 2.67
N HIS A 462 -21.45 18.96 2.47
CA HIS A 462 -21.62 17.95 3.51
C HIS A 462 -20.27 17.49 4.06
N TYR A 463 -19.29 17.19 3.21
CA TYR A 463 -17.96 16.74 3.66
C TYR A 463 -17.24 17.81 4.49
N TYR A 464 -17.22 19.07 4.05
CA TYR A 464 -16.61 20.16 4.82
C TYR A 464 -17.40 20.44 6.11
N TYR A 465 -18.73 20.42 6.05
CA TYR A 465 -19.56 20.63 7.22
C TYR A 465 -19.36 19.55 8.28
N GLN A 466 -19.30 18.27 7.89
CA GLN A 466 -19.01 17.19 8.80
C GLN A 466 -17.57 17.24 9.34
N LEU A 467 -16.60 17.61 8.52
CA LEU A 467 -15.23 17.82 8.97
C LEU A 467 -15.16 18.92 10.06
N PHE A 468 -15.89 20.03 9.87
CA PHE A 468 -15.95 21.09 10.87
C PHE A 468 -16.67 20.64 12.14
N LYS A 469 -17.80 19.93 12.02
CA LYS A 469 -18.55 19.38 13.17
C LYS A 469 -17.76 18.34 13.96
N ASN A 470 -16.83 17.65 13.33
CA ASN A 470 -15.99 16.62 13.93
C ASN A 470 -14.61 17.16 14.39
N SER A 471 -14.40 18.48 14.37
CA SER A 471 -13.15 19.13 14.76
C SER A 471 -13.38 20.16 15.85
N LYS A 472 -12.51 20.18 16.88
CA LYS A 472 -12.67 21.14 18.00
C LYS A 472 -12.16 22.54 17.64
N GLU A 473 -10.98 22.61 17.00
CA GLU A 473 -10.37 23.86 16.54
C GLU A 473 -10.12 23.80 15.02
N MET A 474 -10.40 24.89 14.33
CA MET A 474 -10.29 24.96 12.87
C MET A 474 -9.55 26.23 12.45
N VAL A 475 -8.54 26.05 11.60
CA VAL A 475 -7.80 27.13 10.95
C VAL A 475 -7.98 26.98 9.44
N LEU A 476 -8.52 27.99 8.80
CA LEU A 476 -8.67 28.07 7.35
C LEU A 476 -7.68 29.08 6.80
N SER A 477 -7.04 28.74 5.71
CA SER A 477 -6.03 29.57 5.08
C SER A 477 -6.25 29.61 3.57
N TYR A 478 -6.15 30.79 2.99
CA TYR A 478 -6.29 31.01 1.56
C TYR A 478 -5.25 32.00 1.03
N ILE A 479 -5.03 32.02 -0.27
CA ILE A 479 -4.18 33.02 -0.94
C ILE A 479 -5.04 34.16 -1.42
N GLU A 480 -4.72 35.38 -0.97
CA GLU A 480 -5.38 36.64 -1.44
C GLU A 480 -4.52 37.27 -2.53
N SER A 481 -5.08 37.40 -3.73
CA SER A 481 -4.48 38.11 -4.85
C SER A 481 -5.57 38.76 -5.73
N GLU A 482 -5.17 39.45 -6.79
CA GLU A 482 -6.11 40.00 -7.77
C GLU A 482 -6.98 38.92 -8.42
N THR A 483 -6.42 37.75 -8.63
CA THR A 483 -7.05 36.61 -9.32
C THR A 483 -7.51 35.47 -8.39
N SER A 484 -7.18 35.54 -7.11
CA SER A 484 -7.46 34.47 -6.14
C SER A 484 -8.15 35.04 -4.90
N LYS A 485 -9.32 34.50 -4.56
CA LYS A 485 -10.16 34.90 -3.42
C LYS A 485 -10.54 33.69 -2.58
N VAL A 486 -10.99 33.99 -1.36
CA VAL A 486 -11.55 32.98 -0.48
C VAL A 486 -12.76 32.29 -1.12
N SER A 487 -12.92 31.01 -0.86
CA SER A 487 -14.07 30.24 -1.38
C SER A 487 -15.41 30.79 -0.88
N ASN A 488 -16.36 30.91 -1.80
CA ASN A 488 -17.76 31.23 -1.49
C ASN A 488 -18.45 30.16 -0.64
N MET A 489 -17.85 28.98 -0.51
CA MET A 489 -18.36 27.92 0.34
C MET A 489 -18.55 28.38 1.80
N LEU A 490 -17.74 29.29 2.31
CA LEU A 490 -17.93 29.85 3.67
C LEU A 490 -19.30 30.50 3.81
N LEU A 491 -19.68 31.35 2.87
CA LEU A 491 -21.02 32.01 2.85
C LEU A 491 -22.12 30.98 2.69
N GLU A 492 -21.93 29.96 1.87
CA GLU A 492 -22.90 28.89 1.63
C GLU A 492 -23.05 27.95 2.84
N LEU A 493 -22.07 27.92 3.74
CA LEU A 493 -22.12 27.24 5.04
C LEU A 493 -22.63 28.15 6.17
N ASP A 494 -23.08 29.37 5.84
CA ASP A 494 -23.54 30.40 6.79
C ASP A 494 -22.42 30.86 7.76
N LEU A 495 -21.15 30.82 7.30
CA LEU A 495 -20.00 31.26 8.07
C LEU A 495 -19.53 32.64 7.61
N HIS A 496 -19.79 33.64 8.45
CA HIS A 496 -19.36 35.01 8.22
C HIS A 496 -18.13 35.32 9.07
N ILE A 497 -16.93 35.25 8.46
CA ILE A 497 -15.66 35.32 9.17
C ILE A 497 -14.80 36.40 8.49
N GLU A 498 -14.33 37.34 9.29
CA GLU A 498 -13.36 38.36 8.81
C GLU A 498 -11.95 37.71 8.80
N PRO A 499 -11.23 37.80 7.66
CA PRO A 499 -9.91 37.23 7.57
C PRO A 499 -8.87 38.04 8.34
N THR A 500 -8.01 37.36 9.08
CA THR A 500 -6.79 37.91 9.66
C THR A 500 -5.70 37.98 8.59
N LYS A 501 -5.18 39.17 8.31
CA LYS A 501 -4.11 39.38 7.33
C LYS A 501 -2.75 39.39 8.02
N ASP A 502 -1.77 38.76 7.36
CA ASP A 502 -0.35 38.74 7.77
C ASP A 502 -0.13 38.44 9.28
N ALA A 503 -0.85 37.45 9.78
CA ALA A 503 -0.95 37.13 11.21
C ALA A 503 0.33 36.53 11.83
N TYR A 504 1.40 36.35 11.08
CA TYR A 504 2.64 35.78 11.57
C TYR A 504 3.86 36.56 11.07
N THR A 505 4.89 36.56 11.89
CA THR A 505 6.22 37.08 11.54
C THR A 505 7.14 35.91 11.23
N LEU A 506 7.64 35.83 9.97
CA LEU A 506 8.60 34.81 9.53
C LEU A 506 9.89 34.74 10.36
N PHE A 507 10.13 35.72 11.23
CA PHE A 507 11.35 35.90 12.00
C PHE A 507 11.12 35.90 13.53
N ALA A 508 9.95 35.50 14.01
CA ALA A 508 9.78 35.30 15.45
C ALA A 508 10.68 34.14 15.90
N PRO A 509 11.61 34.36 16.83
CA PRO A 509 12.41 33.26 17.37
C PRO A 509 11.53 32.44 18.28
N THR A 510 10.88 31.44 17.73
CA THR A 510 10.14 30.43 18.47
C THR A 510 11.07 29.26 18.69
N SER A 511 11.19 28.80 19.90
CA SER A 511 11.83 27.53 20.20
C SER A 511 10.88 26.43 19.71
N LEU A 512 11.15 25.87 18.52
CA LEU A 512 10.45 24.70 18.06
C LEU A 512 10.63 23.59 19.09
N LYS A 513 9.55 23.10 19.69
CA LYS A 513 9.60 21.81 20.36
C LYS A 513 9.74 20.76 19.27
N ASP A 514 10.93 20.19 19.16
CA ASP A 514 11.13 19.00 18.34
C ASP A 514 10.14 17.92 18.82
N TYR A 515 9.49 17.27 17.85
CA TYR A 515 8.70 16.11 18.15
C TYR A 515 9.59 15.10 18.88
N GLN A 516 9.30 14.87 20.15
CA GLN A 516 9.98 13.84 20.93
C GLN A 516 9.29 12.51 20.66
N GLU A 517 10.04 11.61 20.08
CA GLU A 517 9.58 10.25 19.87
C GLU A 517 9.31 9.57 21.23
N GLU A 518 8.28 8.74 21.28
CA GLU A 518 7.97 7.92 22.44
C GLU A 518 9.17 7.03 22.81
N GLU A 519 9.76 7.27 23.97
CA GLU A 519 10.82 6.44 24.54
C GLU A 519 10.20 5.16 25.09
N ILE A 520 10.66 4.00 24.60
CA ILE A 520 10.27 2.70 25.15
C ILE A 520 11.43 2.14 25.94
N LYS A 521 11.41 2.30 27.25
CA LYS A 521 12.41 1.74 28.17
C LYS A 521 11.85 0.51 28.87
N ALA A 522 12.54 -0.61 28.76
CA ALA A 522 12.17 -1.84 29.44
C ALA A 522 13.37 -2.77 29.62
N THR A 523 13.24 -3.74 30.51
CA THR A 523 14.20 -4.84 30.64
C THR A 523 13.73 -6.07 29.87
N ILE A 524 14.66 -6.80 29.25
CA ILE A 524 14.34 -8.07 28.64
C ILE A 524 13.97 -9.09 29.74
N PRO A 525 12.86 -9.85 29.58
CA PRO A 525 12.47 -10.88 30.57
C PRO A 525 13.60 -11.85 30.87
N LYS A 526 13.79 -12.20 32.14
CA LYS A 526 14.88 -13.09 32.59
C LYS A 526 14.81 -14.49 32.02
N ASP A 527 13.62 -14.96 31.66
CA ASP A 527 13.33 -16.24 31.03
C ASP A 527 13.41 -16.18 29.51
N PHE A 528 13.74 -15.03 28.92
CA PHE A 528 13.86 -14.90 27.48
C PHE A 528 15.09 -15.64 26.97
N SER A 529 14.86 -16.57 26.03
CA SER A 529 15.93 -17.31 25.33
C SER A 529 16.15 -16.76 23.94
N PHE A 530 17.33 -16.24 23.69
CA PHE A 530 17.72 -15.69 22.40
C PHE A 530 17.90 -16.77 21.33
N SER A 531 17.42 -16.51 20.13
CA SER A 531 17.92 -17.16 18.91
C SER A 531 18.94 -16.26 18.21
N ALA A 532 19.71 -16.78 17.27
CA ALA A 532 20.56 -15.98 16.43
C ALA A 532 19.76 -14.86 15.72
N SER A 533 18.58 -15.20 15.19
CA SER A 533 17.69 -14.23 14.52
C SER A 533 17.19 -13.15 15.47
N SER A 534 16.85 -13.48 16.73
CA SER A 534 16.40 -12.48 17.70
C SER A 534 17.52 -11.55 18.14
N LEU A 535 18.74 -12.06 18.29
CA LEU A 535 19.90 -11.22 18.59
C LEU A 535 20.26 -10.31 17.42
N ASN A 536 20.23 -10.83 16.20
CA ASN A 536 20.47 -10.04 15.00
C ASN A 536 19.41 -8.93 14.84
N ALA A 537 18.12 -9.24 15.11
CA ALA A 537 17.05 -8.23 15.11
C ALA A 537 17.31 -7.12 16.16
N PHE A 538 17.77 -7.50 17.36
CA PHE A 538 18.13 -6.54 18.42
C PHE A 538 19.28 -5.61 17.98
N LEU A 539 20.30 -6.16 17.33
CA LEU A 539 21.47 -5.40 16.86
C LEU A 539 21.13 -4.49 15.68
N THR A 540 20.23 -4.92 14.79
CA THR A 540 19.80 -4.13 13.63
C THR A 540 18.83 -3.02 14.04
N CYS A 541 17.79 -3.35 14.81
CA CYS A 541 16.79 -2.40 15.26
C CYS A 541 16.16 -2.87 16.58
N LYS A 542 16.48 -2.17 17.68
CA LYS A 542 15.96 -2.51 19.02
C LYS A 542 14.43 -2.42 19.07
N ARG A 543 13.81 -1.47 18.36
CA ARG A 543 12.35 -1.30 18.28
C ARG A 543 11.69 -2.50 17.59
N ARG A 544 12.26 -3.01 16.49
CA ARG A 544 11.79 -4.22 15.80
C ARG A 544 11.87 -5.42 16.73
N PHE A 545 13.00 -5.58 17.45
CA PHE A 545 13.15 -6.66 18.42
C PHE A 545 12.07 -6.59 19.49
N TYR A 546 11.79 -5.39 20.03
CA TYR A 546 10.76 -5.18 21.05
C TYR A 546 9.38 -5.60 20.57
N TYR A 547 8.96 -5.13 19.41
CA TYR A 547 7.64 -5.48 18.85
C TYR A 547 7.51 -6.96 18.54
N HIS A 548 8.48 -7.54 17.86
CA HIS A 548 8.41 -8.92 17.42
C HIS A 548 8.61 -9.94 18.55
N TYR A 549 9.65 -9.77 19.37
CA TYR A 549 10.06 -10.78 20.36
C TYR A 549 9.56 -10.52 21.78
N ILE A 550 9.45 -9.27 22.20
CA ILE A 550 8.97 -8.94 23.54
C ILE A 550 7.45 -8.81 23.56
N LYS A 551 6.88 -8.00 22.68
CA LYS A 551 5.43 -7.82 22.54
C LYS A 551 4.76 -8.94 21.74
N ARG A 552 5.52 -9.74 20.99
CA ARG A 552 5.06 -10.88 20.17
C ARG A 552 4.01 -10.48 19.12
N PHE A 553 4.14 -9.29 18.57
CA PHE A 553 3.30 -8.88 17.44
C PHE A 553 3.62 -9.75 16.23
N LYS A 554 2.57 -10.21 15.55
CA LYS A 554 2.72 -10.98 14.32
C LYS A 554 3.15 -10.05 13.19
N GLU A 555 4.09 -10.49 12.40
CA GLU A 555 4.44 -9.80 11.17
C GLU A 555 3.26 -9.87 10.19
N SER A 556 3.01 -8.77 9.46
CA SER A 556 2.00 -8.75 8.40
C SER A 556 2.38 -9.78 7.34
N PRO A 557 1.42 -10.50 6.73
CA PRO A 557 1.70 -11.51 5.70
C PRO A 557 2.19 -10.94 4.35
N LYS A 558 2.65 -9.69 4.32
CA LYS A 558 3.29 -9.11 3.14
C LYS A 558 4.64 -9.80 2.91
N ASP A 559 4.74 -10.57 1.83
CA ASP A 559 5.93 -11.24 1.30
C ASP A 559 6.45 -12.50 2.02
N GLU A 560 5.56 -13.39 2.45
CA GLU A 560 5.95 -14.72 2.91
C GLU A 560 6.59 -15.61 1.82
N SER A 561 6.47 -15.28 0.53
CA SER A 561 6.89 -16.14 -0.57
C SER A 561 8.38 -16.52 -0.55
N ASN A 562 9.27 -15.57 -0.30
CA ASN A 562 10.72 -15.87 -0.28
C ASN A 562 11.18 -16.54 1.02
N SER A 563 10.59 -16.23 2.15
CA SER A 563 10.87 -16.86 3.45
C SER A 563 10.33 -18.30 3.48
N THR A 564 9.18 -18.51 2.89
CA THR A 564 8.53 -19.83 2.78
C THR A 564 9.35 -20.78 1.87
N VAL A 565 9.82 -20.30 0.70
CA VAL A 565 10.68 -21.10 -0.19
C VAL A 565 11.99 -21.47 0.49
N GLY A 566 12.65 -20.53 1.21
CA GLY A 566 13.87 -20.83 1.97
C GLY A 566 13.64 -21.90 3.02
N SER A 567 12.62 -21.78 3.84
CA SER A 567 12.27 -22.75 4.88
C SER A 567 11.93 -24.12 4.29
N LEU A 568 11.20 -24.15 3.17
CA LEU A 568 10.85 -25.38 2.48
C LEU A 568 12.08 -26.08 1.86
N LEU A 569 13.05 -25.31 1.36
CA LEU A 569 14.33 -25.88 0.89
C LEU A 569 15.12 -26.55 2.02
N HIS A 570 15.20 -25.94 3.21
CA HIS A 570 15.86 -26.53 4.38
C HIS A 570 15.18 -27.85 4.78
N GLU A 571 13.83 -27.85 4.81
CA GLU A 571 13.06 -29.06 5.14
C GLU A 571 13.27 -30.19 4.12
N LEU A 572 13.24 -29.86 2.82
CA LEU A 572 13.47 -30.80 1.75
C LEU A 572 14.91 -31.34 1.77
N LEU A 573 15.90 -30.50 2.01
CA LEU A 573 17.31 -30.92 2.14
C LEU A 573 17.50 -31.85 3.32
N LYS A 574 16.90 -31.56 4.48
CA LYS A 574 16.89 -32.46 5.64
C LYS A 574 16.31 -33.84 5.28
N GLU A 575 15.06 -33.86 4.77
CA GLU A 575 14.37 -35.09 4.42
C GLU A 575 15.15 -35.94 3.37
N ALA A 576 15.76 -35.23 2.40
CA ALA A 576 16.54 -35.89 1.36
C ALA A 576 17.80 -36.58 1.91
N TYR A 577 18.54 -35.90 2.82
CA TYR A 577 19.75 -36.44 3.43
C TYR A 577 19.48 -37.46 4.55
N GLU A 578 18.31 -37.37 5.22
CA GLU A 578 17.86 -38.41 6.15
C GLU A 578 17.57 -39.74 5.43
N LYS A 579 17.00 -39.68 4.21
CA LYS A 579 16.72 -40.85 3.38
C LYS A 579 17.99 -41.47 2.81
N ASP A 580 18.86 -40.66 2.25
CA ASP A 580 20.12 -41.09 1.66
C ASP A 580 21.14 -39.94 1.68
N LYS A 581 22.30 -40.20 2.28
CA LYS A 581 23.41 -39.24 2.38
C LYS A 581 24.20 -39.07 1.07
N ASN A 582 23.90 -39.86 0.04
CA ASN A 582 24.55 -39.77 -1.26
C ASN A 582 24.00 -38.62 -2.09
N PRO A 583 24.83 -37.66 -2.54
CA PRO A 583 24.36 -36.48 -3.27
C PRO A 583 24.15 -36.70 -4.77
N TYR A 584 24.49 -37.83 -5.36
CA TYR A 584 24.44 -38.05 -6.81
C TYR A 584 23.02 -37.98 -7.38
N ALA A 585 22.00 -38.44 -6.63
CA ALA A 585 20.60 -38.38 -6.98
C ALA A 585 19.83 -37.33 -6.13
N LEU A 586 20.53 -36.32 -5.58
CA LEU A 586 19.93 -35.37 -4.65
C LEU A 586 18.84 -34.50 -5.32
N GLU A 587 19.08 -34.02 -6.53
CA GLU A 587 18.09 -33.21 -7.27
C GLU A 587 16.80 -33.97 -7.50
N GLU A 588 16.89 -35.22 -7.97
CA GLU A 588 15.72 -36.06 -8.24
C GLU A 588 14.93 -36.36 -6.94
N ARG A 589 15.65 -36.64 -5.85
CA ARG A 589 15.01 -36.85 -4.53
C ARG A 589 14.29 -35.60 -4.04
N LEU A 590 14.89 -34.40 -4.18
CA LEU A 590 14.25 -33.15 -3.76
C LEU A 590 12.99 -32.88 -4.55
N ILE A 591 12.99 -33.13 -5.86
CA ILE A 591 11.82 -32.98 -6.73
C ILE A 591 10.72 -33.95 -6.31
N GLN A 592 11.05 -35.25 -6.11
CA GLN A 592 10.10 -36.29 -5.65
C GLN A 592 9.49 -35.93 -4.28
N LEU A 593 10.30 -35.42 -3.35
CA LEU A 593 9.83 -35.00 -2.04
C LEU A 593 8.88 -33.83 -2.17
N LEU A 594 9.19 -32.85 -3.03
CA LEU A 594 8.32 -31.69 -3.28
C LEU A 594 6.99 -32.10 -3.91
N GLU A 595 6.98 -33.06 -4.83
CA GLU A 595 5.76 -33.58 -5.48
C GLU A 595 4.83 -34.27 -4.48
N THR A 596 5.39 -35.02 -3.55
CA THR A 596 4.62 -35.75 -2.53
C THR A 596 4.25 -34.94 -1.30
N LYS A 597 4.80 -33.70 -1.17
CA LYS A 597 4.55 -32.82 -0.02
C LYS A 597 3.09 -32.35 0.00
N ARG A 598 2.44 -32.59 1.13
CA ARG A 598 1.07 -32.09 1.40
C ARG A 598 1.15 -30.73 2.11
N ASN A 599 0.05 -29.99 2.10
CA ASN A 599 -0.10 -28.70 2.79
C ASN A 599 0.82 -27.56 2.28
N ILE A 600 1.13 -27.55 1.00
CA ILE A 600 1.77 -26.43 0.30
C ILE A 600 0.86 -25.96 -0.84
N THR A 601 0.81 -24.64 -1.04
CA THR A 601 0.02 -24.06 -2.12
C THR A 601 0.64 -24.35 -3.49
N PRO A 602 -0.13 -24.32 -4.59
CA PRO A 602 0.41 -24.47 -5.94
C PRO A 602 1.51 -23.43 -6.26
N LYS A 603 1.39 -22.21 -5.72
CA LYS A 603 2.38 -21.16 -5.88
C LYS A 603 3.69 -21.52 -5.17
N GLU A 604 3.64 -21.91 -3.89
CA GLU A 604 4.82 -22.33 -3.13
C GLU A 604 5.52 -23.52 -3.78
N ARG A 605 4.76 -24.48 -4.31
CA ARG A 605 5.30 -25.62 -5.04
C ARG A 605 6.06 -25.16 -6.30
N LEU A 606 5.47 -24.26 -7.10
CA LEU A 606 6.11 -23.72 -8.30
C LEU A 606 7.37 -22.92 -7.95
N ASP A 607 7.28 -22.01 -6.99
CA ASP A 607 8.41 -21.18 -6.55
C ASP A 607 9.57 -22.04 -6.03
N THR A 608 9.25 -23.09 -5.28
CA THR A 608 10.27 -24.04 -4.77
C THR A 608 10.87 -24.89 -5.91
N LEU A 609 10.08 -25.32 -6.89
CA LEU A 609 10.60 -26.01 -8.06
C LEU A 609 11.58 -25.14 -8.85
N ILE A 610 11.23 -23.86 -9.03
CA ILE A 610 12.13 -22.88 -9.65
C ILE A 610 13.42 -22.72 -8.82
N ALA A 611 13.31 -22.68 -7.48
CA ALA A 611 14.47 -22.60 -6.60
C ALA A 611 15.38 -23.82 -6.71
N LEU A 612 14.82 -25.05 -6.75
CA LEU A 612 15.57 -26.29 -6.97
C LEU A 612 16.34 -26.27 -8.30
N LYS A 613 15.76 -25.69 -9.35
CA LYS A 613 16.46 -25.49 -10.63
C LYS A 613 17.58 -24.44 -10.57
N LYS A 614 17.49 -23.47 -9.66
CA LYS A 614 18.51 -22.43 -9.47
C LYS A 614 19.71 -22.85 -8.64
N ILE A 615 19.68 -23.99 -7.94
CA ILE A 615 20.75 -24.44 -7.07
C ILE A 615 21.66 -25.51 -7.73
N GLN A 616 21.83 -25.49 -9.04
CA GLN A 616 22.66 -26.48 -9.77
C GLN A 616 24.13 -26.48 -9.29
N ALA A 617 24.69 -25.29 -9.01
CA ALA A 617 26.04 -25.16 -8.48
C ALA A 617 26.20 -25.85 -7.10
N PHE A 618 25.17 -25.84 -6.27
CA PHE A 618 25.15 -26.55 -5.00
C PHE A 618 25.22 -28.09 -5.22
N TYR A 619 24.45 -28.63 -6.16
CA TYR A 619 24.52 -30.11 -6.42
C TYR A 619 25.91 -30.54 -6.90
N VAL A 620 26.55 -29.74 -7.72
CA VAL A 620 27.93 -30.01 -8.15
C VAL A 620 28.86 -29.98 -6.94
N LYS A 621 28.77 -28.95 -6.09
CA LYS A 621 29.61 -28.79 -4.91
C LYS A 621 29.41 -29.90 -3.89
N GLU A 622 28.20 -30.38 -3.70
CA GLU A 622 27.92 -31.53 -2.80
C GLU A 622 28.55 -32.82 -3.28
N LYS A 623 28.57 -33.11 -4.60
CA LYS A 623 29.28 -34.24 -5.18
C LYS A 623 30.78 -34.15 -4.93
N GLU A 624 31.40 -32.98 -5.08
CA GLU A 624 32.82 -32.74 -4.77
C GLU A 624 33.11 -32.99 -3.29
N ARG A 625 32.26 -32.50 -2.39
CA ARG A 625 32.40 -32.69 -0.94
C ARG A 625 32.26 -34.15 -0.54
N PHE A 626 31.33 -34.88 -1.15
CA PHE A 626 31.15 -36.32 -0.93
C PHE A 626 32.40 -37.12 -1.39
N ASN A 627 32.95 -36.78 -2.55
CA ASN A 627 34.17 -37.37 -3.07
C ASN A 627 35.40 -37.09 -2.17
N ALA A 628 35.41 -35.95 -1.48
CA ALA A 628 36.40 -35.59 -0.45
C ALA A 628 36.17 -36.33 0.88
N LYS A 629 35.30 -37.36 0.93
CA LYS A 629 34.99 -38.19 2.09
C LYS A 629 34.44 -37.46 3.31
N ILE A 630 33.70 -36.36 3.09
CA ILE A 630 33.01 -35.66 4.15
C ILE A 630 31.82 -36.52 4.62
N LYS A 631 31.65 -36.64 5.95
CA LYS A 631 30.57 -37.39 6.58
C LYS A 631 29.58 -36.45 7.23
N ILE A 632 28.29 -36.55 6.89
CA ILE A 632 27.21 -35.87 7.58
C ILE A 632 27.01 -36.51 8.95
N LEU A 633 27.22 -35.75 10.03
CA LEU A 633 27.01 -36.20 11.41
C LEU A 633 25.58 -36.02 11.83
N ASP A 634 25.10 -34.75 11.78
CA ASP A 634 23.75 -34.35 12.21
C ASP A 634 23.13 -33.40 11.20
N LEU A 635 21.78 -33.39 11.15
CA LEU A 635 20.94 -32.51 10.37
C LEU A 635 19.93 -31.84 11.29
N GLU A 636 19.67 -30.54 11.10
CA GLU A 636 18.69 -29.77 11.88
C GLU A 636 18.85 -29.98 13.40
N LYS A 637 20.10 -29.95 13.89
CA LYS A 637 20.43 -30.21 15.29
C LYS A 637 19.99 -29.07 16.20
N SER A 638 18.97 -29.29 17.00
CA SER A 638 18.53 -28.33 18.02
C SER A 638 19.51 -28.24 19.18
N PHE A 639 19.68 -27.07 19.72
CA PHE A 639 20.49 -26.83 20.92
C PHE A 639 19.85 -25.79 21.84
N GLU A 640 20.17 -25.95 23.11
CA GLU A 640 19.99 -24.92 24.13
C GLU A 640 21.32 -24.73 24.88
N THR A 641 21.75 -23.52 25.08
CA THR A 641 23.00 -23.23 25.78
C THR A 641 22.91 -21.92 26.53
N THR A 642 23.82 -21.71 27.49
CA THR A 642 23.87 -20.48 28.28
C THR A 642 25.24 -19.83 28.14
N ILE A 643 25.28 -18.55 27.82
CA ILE A 643 26.50 -17.75 27.76
C ILE A 643 26.39 -16.65 28.82
N GLN A 644 27.24 -16.71 29.85
CA GLN A 644 27.23 -15.76 30.98
C GLN A 644 25.82 -15.52 31.58
N GLY A 645 25.02 -16.57 31.71
CA GLY A 645 23.68 -16.48 32.34
C GLY A 645 22.57 -15.96 31.41
N VAL A 646 22.83 -15.76 30.12
CA VAL A 646 21.81 -15.50 29.08
C VAL A 646 21.59 -16.77 28.29
N ALA A 647 20.33 -17.19 28.18
CA ALA A 647 19.94 -18.40 27.47
C ALA A 647 19.91 -18.15 25.94
N PHE A 648 20.47 -19.11 25.20
CA PHE A 648 20.44 -19.15 23.74
C PHE A 648 19.89 -20.49 23.27
N LYS A 649 19.06 -20.45 22.24
CA LYS A 649 18.51 -21.63 21.57
C LYS A 649 18.58 -21.48 20.07
N GLY A 650 18.61 -22.60 19.39
CA GLY A 650 18.63 -22.60 17.93
C GLY A 650 18.65 -23.97 17.35
N ARG A 651 18.80 -24.00 16.05
CA ARG A 651 18.87 -25.22 15.27
C ARG A 651 19.94 -25.03 14.19
N ILE A 652 20.88 -25.97 14.13
CA ILE A 652 22.00 -25.98 13.19
C ILE A 652 21.58 -26.81 12.00
N ASP A 653 21.60 -26.27 10.80
CA ASP A 653 21.08 -26.91 9.60
C ASP A 653 21.83 -28.24 9.30
N ARG A 654 23.17 -28.21 9.36
CA ARG A 654 23.99 -29.41 9.08
C ARG A 654 25.34 -29.33 9.78
N ILE A 655 25.74 -30.47 10.28
CA ILE A 655 27.05 -30.70 10.90
C ILE A 655 27.77 -31.84 10.15
N ASP A 656 28.90 -31.55 9.58
CA ASP A 656 29.75 -32.49 8.84
C ASP A 656 31.04 -32.78 9.57
N LYS A 657 31.70 -33.86 9.19
CA LYS A 657 33.04 -34.22 9.61
C LYS A 657 33.94 -34.45 8.40
N THR A 658 35.09 -33.80 8.36
CA THR A 658 36.08 -34.00 7.32
C THR A 658 36.89 -35.28 7.56
N ALA A 659 37.67 -35.70 6.56
CA ALA A 659 38.64 -36.81 6.68
C ALA A 659 39.69 -36.53 7.77
N ASP A 660 40.04 -35.24 7.99
CA ASP A 660 41.03 -34.76 8.98
C ASP A 660 40.41 -34.56 10.38
N ASN A 661 39.21 -35.11 10.61
CA ASN A 661 38.47 -35.02 11.87
C ASN A 661 38.04 -33.58 12.26
N GLU A 662 38.04 -32.61 11.35
CA GLU A 662 37.49 -31.28 11.59
C GLU A 662 35.95 -31.37 11.59
N ILE A 663 35.33 -30.59 12.44
CA ILE A 663 33.87 -30.40 12.47
C ILE A 663 33.53 -29.19 11.61
N VAL A 664 32.66 -29.39 10.63
CA VAL A 664 32.20 -28.36 9.71
C VAL A 664 30.74 -28.03 10.02
N LEU A 665 30.51 -26.84 10.50
CA LEU A 665 29.18 -26.28 10.73
C LEU A 665 28.72 -25.60 9.45
N LEU A 666 27.52 -25.97 8.99
CA LEU A 666 26.89 -25.39 7.79
C LEU A 666 25.54 -24.79 8.10
N ASP A 667 25.32 -23.60 7.57
CA ASP A 667 24.02 -22.95 7.57
C ASP A 667 23.66 -22.56 6.13
N TYR A 668 22.54 -23.08 5.64
CA TYR A 668 22.11 -22.87 4.26
C TYR A 668 21.54 -21.48 4.04
N LYS A 669 21.91 -20.83 2.95
CA LYS A 669 21.35 -19.54 2.56
C LYS A 669 20.91 -19.56 1.10
N PHE A 670 19.67 -19.21 0.86
CA PHE A 670 19.10 -19.04 -0.48
C PHE A 670 18.80 -17.56 -0.74
N LYS A 671 19.85 -16.77 -0.99
CA LYS A 671 19.76 -15.32 -1.27
C LYS A 671 20.30 -15.00 -2.65
N SER A 672 19.90 -13.86 -3.23
CA SER A 672 20.45 -13.37 -4.50
C SER A 672 21.93 -13.03 -4.38
N GLU A 673 22.32 -12.44 -3.28
CA GLU A 673 23.69 -12.14 -2.91
C GLU A 673 23.89 -12.41 -1.43
N LEU A 674 24.89 -13.22 -1.11
CA LEU A 674 25.30 -13.52 0.26
C LEU A 674 26.61 -12.80 0.58
N LYS A 675 26.53 -11.93 1.59
CA LYS A 675 27.69 -11.17 2.10
C LYS A 675 27.81 -11.43 3.60
N LEU A 676 29.01 -11.76 4.05
CA LEU A 676 29.30 -11.88 5.48
C LEU A 676 29.20 -10.47 6.11
N ASP A 677 28.55 -10.39 7.27
CA ASP A 677 28.36 -9.15 8.02
C ASP A 677 27.69 -8.00 7.20
N ASN A 678 27.00 -8.34 6.09
CA ASN A 678 26.47 -7.39 5.11
C ASN A 678 27.53 -6.46 4.48
N MET A 679 28.79 -6.87 4.46
CA MET A 679 29.91 -6.11 3.91
C MET A 679 30.41 -6.73 2.61
N SER A 680 30.96 -5.90 1.72
CA SER A 680 31.73 -6.40 0.59
C SER A 680 33.02 -7.05 1.07
N GLU A 681 33.57 -8.01 0.30
CA GLU A 681 34.86 -8.66 0.64
C GLU A 681 36.02 -7.62 0.82
N LYS A 682 36.01 -6.54 0.03
CA LYS A 682 36.95 -5.45 0.15
C LYS A 682 36.82 -4.67 1.46
N GLN A 683 35.61 -4.33 1.85
CA GLN A 683 35.33 -3.65 3.12
C GLN A 683 35.72 -4.54 4.30
N ARG A 684 35.29 -5.81 4.28
CA ARG A 684 35.60 -6.77 5.36
C ARG A 684 37.09 -7.00 5.49
N GLY A 685 37.84 -7.12 4.39
CA GLY A 685 39.32 -7.28 4.38
C GLY A 685 40.09 -6.05 4.82
N SER A 686 39.47 -4.87 4.89
CA SER A 686 40.12 -3.63 5.39
C SER A 686 39.95 -3.43 6.91
N LEU A 687 39.15 -4.24 7.58
CA LEU A 687 38.85 -4.12 9.01
C LEU A 687 39.53 -5.22 9.83
N SER A 688 39.93 -4.89 11.04
CA SER A 688 40.41 -5.88 12.00
C SER A 688 39.25 -6.77 12.52
N PRO A 689 39.52 -8.00 13.01
CA PRO A 689 38.50 -8.86 13.61
C PRO A 689 37.69 -8.18 14.73
N ILE A 690 38.30 -7.30 15.51
CA ILE A 690 37.63 -6.56 16.59
C ILE A 690 36.67 -5.53 16.01
N GLU A 691 37.06 -4.77 15.00
CA GLU A 691 36.18 -3.80 14.33
C GLU A 691 34.98 -4.51 13.67
N ILE A 692 35.21 -5.64 13.01
CA ILE A 692 34.14 -6.46 12.45
C ILE A 692 33.17 -6.90 13.58
N ALA A 693 33.67 -7.38 14.70
CA ALA A 693 32.82 -7.78 15.83
C ALA A 693 31.97 -6.64 16.38
N GLN A 694 32.47 -5.41 16.40
CA GLN A 694 31.77 -4.24 16.92
C GLN A 694 30.61 -3.77 16.04
N ILE A 695 30.78 -3.87 14.72
CA ILE A 695 29.81 -3.35 13.74
C ILE A 695 28.90 -4.44 13.16
N SER A 696 29.23 -5.73 13.36
CA SER A 696 28.43 -6.86 12.88
C SER A 696 27.09 -6.93 13.60
N ALA A 697 26.02 -7.15 12.82
CA ALA A 697 24.72 -7.56 13.36
C ALA A 697 24.51 -9.08 13.30
N ASP A 698 25.46 -9.87 12.76
CA ASP A 698 25.33 -11.31 12.61
C ASP A 698 26.27 -12.08 13.56
N TYR A 699 25.66 -12.76 14.52
CA TYR A 699 26.30 -13.59 15.52
C TYR A 699 25.92 -15.07 15.40
N GLN A 700 25.30 -15.48 14.32
CA GLN A 700 24.76 -16.82 14.14
C GLN A 700 25.85 -17.88 14.27
N MET A 701 26.94 -17.77 13.51
CA MET A 701 28.02 -18.74 13.53
C MET A 701 28.75 -18.82 14.87
N VAL A 702 28.87 -17.69 15.56
CA VAL A 702 29.49 -17.63 16.91
C VAL A 702 28.68 -18.42 17.92
N ILE A 703 27.37 -18.22 17.96
CA ILE A 703 26.44 -18.91 18.87
C ILE A 703 26.45 -20.43 18.55
N TYR A 704 26.41 -20.80 17.26
CA TYR A 704 26.39 -22.19 16.82
C TYR A 704 27.71 -22.90 17.13
N ALA A 705 28.86 -22.27 16.87
CA ALA A 705 30.16 -22.84 17.19
C ALA A 705 30.33 -23.08 18.71
N PHE A 706 29.85 -22.15 19.53
CA PHE A 706 29.85 -22.29 20.98
C PHE A 706 28.92 -23.44 21.43
N ALA A 707 27.74 -23.53 20.85
CA ALA A 707 26.79 -24.60 21.15
C ALA A 707 27.36 -25.97 20.81
N LEU A 708 28.06 -26.15 19.67
CA LEU A 708 28.71 -27.39 19.29
C LEU A 708 29.75 -27.85 20.31
N LYS A 709 30.58 -26.90 20.81
CA LYS A 709 31.55 -27.20 21.90
C LYS A 709 30.83 -27.79 23.13
N ASN A 710 29.72 -27.17 23.51
CA ASN A 710 28.91 -27.62 24.68
C ASN A 710 28.16 -28.94 24.43
N LEU A 711 27.78 -29.24 23.19
CA LEU A 711 27.17 -30.51 22.81
C LEU A 711 28.19 -31.68 22.73
N GLY A 712 29.49 -31.40 22.95
CA GLY A 712 30.53 -32.44 23.05
C GLY A 712 31.16 -32.84 21.72
N TYR A 713 30.98 -32.08 20.65
CA TYR A 713 31.70 -32.31 19.41
C TYR A 713 33.18 -31.97 19.60
N LYS A 714 34.04 -33.00 19.32
CA LYS A 714 35.49 -32.89 19.52
C LYS A 714 36.20 -32.67 18.21
N GLY A 715 37.08 -31.68 18.14
CA GLY A 715 37.91 -31.31 17.00
C GLY A 715 37.84 -29.81 16.68
N PRO A 716 38.70 -29.31 15.75
CA PRO A 716 38.57 -27.96 15.25
C PRO A 716 37.21 -27.75 14.58
N ILE A 717 36.57 -26.62 14.89
CA ILE A 717 35.27 -26.25 14.30
C ILE A 717 35.49 -25.17 13.25
N LYS A 718 35.07 -25.44 12.02
CA LYS A 718 35.00 -24.48 10.94
C LYS A 718 33.53 -24.16 10.66
N ALA A 719 33.19 -22.87 10.54
CA ALA A 719 31.82 -22.40 10.37
C ALA A 719 31.64 -21.74 9.02
N PHE A 720 30.63 -22.17 8.28
CA PHE A 720 30.37 -21.70 6.91
C PHE A 720 28.88 -21.37 6.72
N PHE A 721 28.65 -20.23 6.05
CA PHE A 721 27.39 -20.01 5.35
C PHE A 721 27.48 -20.68 3.97
N TYR A 722 26.52 -21.51 3.64
CA TYR A 722 26.49 -22.24 2.37
C TYR A 722 25.48 -21.56 1.41
N ASP A 723 26.01 -20.81 0.45
CA ASP A 723 25.20 -20.21 -0.62
C ASP A 723 24.70 -21.30 -1.56
N LEU A 724 23.43 -21.65 -1.44
CA LEU A 724 22.80 -22.69 -2.25
C LEU A 724 22.76 -22.32 -3.75
N ARG A 725 22.66 -21.05 -4.10
CA ARG A 725 22.58 -20.62 -5.51
C ARG A 725 23.91 -20.70 -6.23
N LYS A 726 24.99 -20.31 -5.56
CA LYS A 726 26.33 -20.27 -6.13
C LYS A 726 27.16 -21.51 -5.80
N GLY A 727 26.70 -22.38 -4.92
CA GLY A 727 27.44 -23.54 -4.43
C GLY A 727 28.72 -23.14 -3.68
N LYS A 728 28.79 -21.90 -3.12
CA LYS A 728 29.98 -21.37 -2.46
C LYS A 728 29.85 -21.49 -0.95
N LEU A 729 30.93 -21.94 -0.30
CA LEU A 729 31.08 -21.94 1.14
C LEU A 729 31.80 -20.65 1.55
N LEU A 730 31.15 -19.83 2.39
CA LEU A 730 31.70 -18.60 2.93
C LEU A 730 32.11 -18.85 4.38
N GLU A 731 33.39 -18.90 4.65
CA GLU A 731 33.95 -19.17 5.98
C GLU A 731 33.85 -17.95 6.89
N GLU A 732 33.32 -18.16 8.08
CA GLU A 732 33.53 -17.22 9.19
C GLU A 732 34.82 -17.62 9.91
N GLU A 733 35.88 -16.87 9.63
CA GLU A 733 37.24 -17.19 10.04
C GLU A 733 37.42 -17.22 11.57
N GLU A 734 38.24 -18.13 12.09
CA GLU A 734 38.46 -18.33 13.54
C GLU A 734 38.85 -17.02 14.29
N PRO A 735 39.68 -16.12 13.79
CA PRO A 735 39.99 -14.85 14.48
C PRO A 735 38.72 -13.97 14.65
N ILE A 736 37.84 -13.97 13.65
CA ILE A 736 36.58 -13.20 13.70
C ILE A 736 35.56 -13.87 14.63
N LEU A 737 35.44 -15.20 14.58
CA LEU A 737 34.61 -15.95 15.52
C LEU A 737 35.00 -15.68 16.96
N GLN A 738 36.30 -15.67 17.26
CA GLN A 738 36.82 -15.38 18.59
C GLN A 738 36.54 -13.93 19.01
N ALA A 739 36.83 -12.97 18.15
CA ALA A 739 36.58 -11.56 18.43
C ALA A 739 35.08 -11.26 18.67
N LYS A 740 34.19 -11.86 17.86
CA LYS A 740 32.75 -11.75 18.07
C LYS A 740 32.30 -12.41 19.40
N MET A 741 32.87 -13.57 19.77
CA MET A 741 32.58 -14.21 21.04
C MET A 741 33.01 -13.35 22.22
N ASP A 742 34.19 -12.76 22.15
CA ASP A 742 34.72 -11.88 23.20
C ASP A 742 33.88 -10.61 23.32
N TYR A 743 33.48 -10.01 22.20
CA TYR A 743 32.59 -8.84 22.19
C TYR A 743 31.17 -9.19 22.69
N LEU A 744 30.64 -10.35 22.32
CA LEU A 744 29.37 -10.85 22.85
C LEU A 744 29.40 -10.94 24.39
N LYS A 745 30.48 -11.52 24.96
CA LYS A 745 30.64 -11.69 26.41
C LYS A 745 30.94 -10.39 27.14
N SER A 746 31.80 -9.56 26.60
CA SER A 746 32.30 -8.35 27.28
C SER A 746 31.38 -7.15 27.13
N SER A 747 30.66 -7.04 26.05
CA SER A 747 29.88 -5.85 25.70
C SER A 747 28.38 -6.12 25.53
N LEU A 748 27.98 -7.10 24.69
CA LEU A 748 26.57 -7.30 24.36
C LEU A 748 25.77 -7.90 25.51
N ILE A 749 26.25 -9.00 26.12
CA ILE A 749 25.53 -9.66 27.22
C ILE A 749 25.34 -8.71 28.42
N PRO A 750 26.30 -7.91 28.87
CA PRO A 750 26.06 -6.92 29.89
C PRO A 750 24.97 -5.92 29.54
N LYS A 751 24.89 -5.44 28.31
CA LYS A 751 23.84 -4.53 27.82
C LYS A 751 22.47 -5.19 27.83
N LEU A 752 22.36 -6.48 27.43
CA LEU A 752 21.09 -7.21 27.42
C LEU A 752 20.48 -7.43 28.80
N LYS A 753 21.26 -7.30 29.88
CA LYS A 753 20.82 -7.46 31.26
C LYS A 753 20.38 -6.15 31.95
N GLN A 754 20.57 -5.03 31.29
CA GLN A 754 20.20 -3.69 31.79
C GLN A 754 18.84 -3.27 31.26
N GLU A 755 18.35 -2.15 31.76
CA GLU A 755 17.22 -1.45 31.12
C GLU A 755 17.68 -0.91 29.77
N ILE A 756 16.89 -1.19 28.75
CA ILE A 756 17.20 -0.87 27.35
C ILE A 756 16.18 0.14 26.84
N ASP A 757 16.67 1.19 26.23
CA ASP A 757 15.85 2.03 25.38
C ASP A 757 15.71 1.35 24.01
N PHE A 758 14.48 0.95 23.68
CA PHE A 758 14.16 0.31 22.42
C PHE A 758 13.93 1.34 21.31
N GLU A 759 14.94 2.16 21.07
CA GLU A 759 14.95 3.15 20.00
C GLU A 759 14.87 2.52 18.60
N LYS A 760 14.38 3.31 17.63
CA LYS A 760 14.38 2.92 16.22
C LYS A 760 15.79 2.96 15.67
N THR A 761 16.05 2.15 14.62
CA THR A 761 17.31 2.26 13.87
C THR A 761 17.44 3.64 13.20
N LEU A 762 18.64 4.17 13.14
CA LEU A 762 18.95 5.39 12.39
C LEU A 762 19.04 5.10 10.88
N GLU A 763 19.30 3.85 10.50
CA GLU A 763 19.42 3.41 9.11
C GLU A 763 18.03 3.11 8.51
N VAL A 764 17.48 4.08 7.78
CA VAL A 764 16.13 3.99 7.18
C VAL A 764 16.00 2.79 6.23
N LYS A 765 17.09 2.37 5.56
CA LYS A 765 17.12 1.18 4.70
C LYS A 765 16.73 -0.10 5.44
N ASP A 766 16.98 -0.21 6.75
CA ASP A 766 16.61 -1.37 7.55
C ASP A 766 15.09 -1.44 7.80
N CYS A 767 14.38 -0.33 7.53
CA CYS A 767 12.93 -0.25 7.64
C CYS A 767 12.21 -0.59 6.34
N GLU A 768 12.91 -0.70 5.20
CA GLU A 768 12.31 -0.88 3.87
C GLU A 768 11.40 -2.10 3.81
N TYR A 769 11.84 -3.22 4.38
CA TYR A 769 11.09 -4.49 4.44
C TYR A 769 10.63 -4.85 5.85
N CYS A 770 10.59 -3.88 6.76
CA CYS A 770 10.18 -4.13 8.14
C CYS A 770 8.65 -4.17 8.26
N SER A 771 8.10 -5.28 8.75
CA SER A 771 6.65 -5.44 8.97
C SER A 771 6.07 -4.44 9.99
N PHE A 772 6.92 -3.80 10.80
CA PHE A 772 6.53 -2.79 11.78
C PHE A 772 6.83 -1.36 11.32
N LYS A 773 7.12 -1.16 10.04
CA LYS A 773 7.42 0.14 9.43
C LYS A 773 6.35 1.18 9.75
N ASP A 774 5.09 0.83 9.51
CA ASP A 774 3.94 1.71 9.76
C ASP A 774 3.77 2.07 11.25
N MET A 775 4.05 1.11 12.16
CA MET A 775 4.01 1.37 13.61
C MET A 775 5.14 2.29 14.07
N CYS A 776 6.22 2.32 13.32
CA CYS A 776 7.36 3.19 13.58
C CYS A 776 7.23 4.55 12.89
N ASN A 777 6.19 4.78 12.10
CA ASN A 777 6.05 5.95 11.23
C ASN A 777 7.30 6.14 10.33
N ARG A 778 7.74 5.07 9.62
CA ARG A 778 8.91 5.03 8.75
C ARG A 778 8.52 4.62 7.34
#